data_6091c9b150a95f4650425fd575981c8b
#
_entry.id   6091c9b150a95f4650425fd575981c8b
#
_cell.length_a   1.000
_cell.length_b   1.000
_cell.length_c   1.000
_cell.angle_alpha   90.00
_cell.angle_beta   90.00
_cell.angle_gamma   90.00
#
_symmetry.space_group_name_H-M   'P 1'
#
loop_
_entity.id
_entity.type
_entity.pdbx_description
1 polymer ?
#
loop_
_entity_poly.entity_id
_entity_poly.type
_entity_poly.pdbx_seq_one_letter_code
_entity_poly.pdbx_strand_id
1 'polypeptide(L)'
;MSERITVQLPLEGLLFWKLDGVEALSHPFELTVTLLGTDPRIERHALLGQPLTVSIPTGSFLSGTRHINGKITRMAVRSEELSGTRYAVYALTIEPDLWPMRRDKNSRIFQGQTAVQIIHRLLAEYGVQVEDRRSGSYREWEYCVQYQESSFAFISRLMELEGIYYWFRHEADRHVMVLSDAPEAHGPWPGCEAIPYHVTGSGGVTSAAGVSRWALEDSVTPGMYSLDDYDFRKPNAWLLQARQNPASPRPGQTEVFEWPGRFVEHAQGEKYARVRQEEWQAAHRQISGEGTTLCLAPGYTFALLNAPHGQDNGRYLTLWVKYRLEENRYASGEGKTVHHVEFRVLPAEVTYRPAAATPWPKTYGPQTARVVGPQGESIYTDRYGRIKVKFHWDRESAGDETSSCWVRVSSAWAGQGYGGVQIPRVNDEVVIDFINGDPDRPIVTGRVYNEASMPPWPLPAAATQMGFLSRSKDGTPDNANALRFEDRAGEEQVWIQAERNLDVNVKNDATRHIGSNHSHYVRKNELHRVEANQVQAVKGGTEILTGQGKLDATVEQYVLASGSQLRLICGNSAIELNANGQINLVGKGFNLFVEGDGNITTSGGKLNLNTAGAKPGTTAPGPDHKQDIKQAVEAQFTPGKESKSAAPAQKGHAAGQANIVSASRTPSKNNGDNFTKISAVVLENEGGYANRAADKGGPTNRGIAWNTWKKYAKEDLGVEPTLDNLKKITREQAEVIYKKRYWDPSGFNEIKDPKLALMSYDWTITSGGAGRKIQSLLKEEYGKNINVDGVIGPKTIEAMNSVADSKNLTERIGAIRKDYYENLVLKDPGQAVNLKGWLNRVNRCLDLEME
;
A
#
# COMPACT_ATOMS: atom_id res chain seq x y z
N MET A 1 64.81 -31.45 0.59
CA MET A 1 64.61 -30.08 1.14
C MET A 1 63.14 -29.89 1.25
N SER A 2 62.62 -29.64 2.44
CA SER A 2 61.17 -29.29 2.55
C SER A 2 60.96 -27.98 1.79
N GLU A 3 60.08 -28.03 0.81
CA GLU A 3 59.67 -26.85 0.05
C GLU A 3 59.06 -25.83 1.02
N ARG A 4 59.36 -24.54 0.83
CA ARG A 4 58.88 -23.45 1.69
C ARG A 4 57.60 -22.86 1.17
N ILE A 5 56.78 -22.31 2.06
CA ILE A 5 55.68 -21.40 1.65
C ILE A 5 56.34 -20.16 1.03
N THR A 6 55.90 -19.84 -0.18
CA THR A 6 56.37 -18.69 -0.94
C THR A 6 55.23 -17.72 -1.22
N VAL A 7 55.60 -16.48 -1.49
CA VAL A 7 54.62 -15.44 -1.88
C VAL A 7 55.01 -14.86 -3.24
N GLN A 8 53.99 -14.59 -4.04
CA GLN A 8 54.12 -13.85 -5.29
C GLN A 8 53.32 -12.54 -5.15
N LEU A 9 54.00 -11.45 -5.34
CA LEU A 9 53.44 -10.09 -5.33
C LEU A 9 54.28 -9.21 -6.26
N PRO A 10 53.80 -7.98 -6.67
CA PRO A 10 54.46 -7.11 -7.63
C PRO A 10 55.84 -6.60 -7.19
N LEU A 11 56.23 -6.79 -5.96
CA LEU A 11 57.49 -6.34 -5.40
C LEU A 11 58.31 -7.54 -4.93
N GLU A 12 59.62 -7.50 -5.16
CA GLU A 12 60.58 -8.52 -4.70
C GLU A 12 61.15 -8.16 -3.31
N GLY A 13 61.70 -9.16 -2.65
CA GLY A 13 62.46 -8.97 -1.38
C GLY A 13 61.60 -9.10 -0.12
N LEU A 14 60.34 -9.47 -0.24
CA LEU A 14 59.50 -9.83 0.91
C LEU A 14 59.41 -11.34 1.08
N LEU A 15 59.61 -11.81 2.30
CA LEU A 15 59.61 -13.22 2.63
C LEU A 15 58.36 -13.59 3.43
N PHE A 16 57.78 -14.74 3.13
CA PHE A 16 56.63 -15.26 3.88
C PHE A 16 57.04 -15.56 5.36
N TRP A 17 56.25 -15.07 6.30
CA TRP A 17 56.38 -15.42 7.70
C TRP A 17 55.13 -16.10 8.27
N LYS A 18 53.94 -15.49 8.17
CA LYS A 18 52.70 -16.03 8.73
C LYS A 18 51.52 -15.85 7.76
N LEU A 19 50.57 -16.78 7.88
CA LEU A 19 49.21 -16.65 7.31
C LEU A 19 48.21 -16.98 8.41
N ASP A 20 47.34 -16.04 8.68
CA ASP A 20 46.21 -16.19 9.60
C ASP A 20 44.94 -15.74 8.92
N GLY A 21 43.82 -16.47 9.13
CA GLY A 21 42.50 -16.04 8.64
C GLY A 21 41.57 -17.19 8.34
N VAL A 22 40.48 -16.85 7.75
CA VAL A 22 39.33 -17.77 7.55
C VAL A 22 38.87 -17.77 6.11
N GLU A 23 38.59 -18.98 5.58
CA GLU A 23 37.80 -19.23 4.39
C GLU A 23 36.56 -20.04 4.76
N ALA A 24 35.39 -19.73 4.12
CA ALA A 24 34.18 -20.50 4.35
C ALA A 24 33.26 -20.49 3.13
N LEU A 25 32.35 -21.46 3.05
CA LEU A 25 31.27 -21.45 2.08
C LEU A 25 30.38 -20.23 2.33
N SER A 26 29.99 -19.60 1.24
CA SER A 26 29.11 -18.41 1.25
C SER A 26 29.62 -17.21 2.03
N HIS A 27 30.94 -17.16 2.30
CA HIS A 27 31.59 -16.01 2.91
C HIS A 27 32.82 -15.58 2.11
N PRO A 28 33.02 -14.28 1.91
CA PRO A 28 34.29 -13.77 1.39
C PRO A 28 35.40 -14.08 2.38
N PHE A 29 36.52 -14.63 1.88
CA PHE A 29 37.66 -14.84 2.73
C PHE A 29 38.34 -13.51 3.15
N GLU A 30 38.91 -13.48 4.35
CA GLU A 30 39.74 -12.41 4.83
C GLU A 30 40.96 -13.04 5.52
N LEU A 31 42.10 -12.93 4.88
CA LEU A 31 43.34 -13.54 5.33
C LEU A 31 44.42 -12.47 5.55
N THR A 32 45.18 -12.59 6.61
CA THR A 32 46.33 -11.75 6.91
C THR A 32 47.59 -12.50 6.58
N VAL A 33 48.32 -12.05 5.57
CA VAL A 33 49.64 -12.54 5.20
C VAL A 33 50.68 -11.62 5.81
N THR A 34 51.50 -12.16 6.68
CA THR A 34 52.59 -11.41 7.31
C THR A 34 53.92 -11.75 6.63
N LEU A 35 54.59 -10.71 6.16
CA LEU A 35 55.84 -10.81 5.40
C LEU A 35 56.96 -10.09 6.14
N LEU A 36 58.21 -10.57 5.97
CA LEU A 36 59.41 -9.94 6.46
C LEU A 36 60.17 -9.28 5.31
N GLY A 37 60.61 -8.05 5.52
CA GLY A 37 61.44 -7.31 4.59
C GLY A 37 62.53 -6.52 5.32
N THR A 38 63.51 -6.05 4.57
CA THR A 38 64.60 -5.19 5.10
C THR A 38 64.30 -3.71 4.93
N ASP A 39 63.43 -3.33 3.99
CA ASP A 39 62.97 -1.96 3.73
C ASP A 39 61.71 -1.64 4.54
N PRO A 40 61.72 -0.67 5.47
CA PRO A 40 60.52 -0.29 6.24
C PRO A 40 59.61 0.71 5.50
N ARG A 41 59.97 1.16 4.33
CA ARG A 41 59.30 2.25 3.59
C ARG A 41 58.84 1.90 2.20
N ILE A 42 58.46 0.64 1.97
CA ILE A 42 57.84 0.26 0.70
C ILE A 42 56.60 1.16 0.43
N GLU A 43 56.52 1.68 -0.77
CA GLU A 43 55.42 2.55 -1.16
C GLU A 43 54.07 1.79 -1.11
N ARG A 44 53.19 2.30 -0.27
CA ARG A 44 51.90 1.60 0.02
C ARG A 44 51.00 1.51 -1.20
N HIS A 45 51.03 2.51 -2.06
CA HIS A 45 50.21 2.51 -3.29
C HIS A 45 50.65 1.44 -4.30
N ALA A 46 51.90 0.98 -4.21
CA ALA A 46 52.40 -0.08 -5.08
C ALA A 46 51.85 -1.47 -4.73
N LEU A 47 51.32 -1.65 -3.51
CA LEU A 47 50.79 -2.94 -3.01
C LEU A 47 49.26 -2.91 -2.86
N LEU A 48 48.66 -1.82 -2.44
CA LEU A 48 47.22 -1.76 -2.22
C LEU A 48 46.47 -1.95 -3.54
N GLY A 49 45.47 -2.86 -3.52
CA GLY A 49 44.67 -3.24 -4.71
C GLY A 49 45.35 -4.26 -5.62
N GLN A 50 46.64 -4.61 -5.35
CA GLN A 50 47.38 -5.57 -6.17
C GLN A 50 47.12 -7.01 -5.75
N PRO A 51 47.27 -8.00 -6.67
CA PRO A 51 47.16 -9.41 -6.33
C PRO A 51 48.34 -9.87 -5.46
N LEU A 52 48.04 -10.79 -4.54
CA LEU A 52 49.00 -11.55 -3.78
C LEU A 52 48.62 -13.01 -3.83
N THR A 53 49.59 -13.89 -4.15
CA THR A 53 49.40 -15.36 -4.09
C THR A 53 50.38 -15.96 -3.06
N VAL A 54 49.82 -16.73 -2.12
CA VAL A 54 50.57 -17.57 -1.21
C VAL A 54 50.61 -18.97 -1.80
N SER A 55 51.78 -19.52 -2.06
CA SER A 55 52.03 -20.87 -2.57
C SER A 55 52.48 -21.80 -1.46
N ILE A 56 51.68 -22.79 -1.12
CA ILE A 56 51.82 -23.68 0.04
C ILE A 56 52.14 -25.09 -0.46
N PRO A 57 53.29 -25.63 -0.26
CA PRO A 57 53.66 -27.01 -0.57
C PRO A 57 52.79 -27.96 0.27
N THR A 58 52.13 -28.91 -0.33
CA THR A 58 51.24 -29.85 0.38
C THR A 58 52.01 -31.09 0.91
N GLY A 59 53.25 -31.19 0.60
CA GLY A 59 54.13 -32.32 1.05
C GLY A 59 53.87 -33.64 0.33
N SER A 60 52.92 -33.69 -0.62
CA SER A 60 52.66 -34.86 -1.47
C SER A 60 53.07 -34.57 -2.90
N PHE A 61 53.81 -35.51 -3.51
CA PHE A 61 54.21 -35.42 -4.93
C PHE A 61 52.99 -35.38 -5.87
N LEU A 62 51.85 -35.97 -5.45
CA LEU A 62 50.62 -36.02 -6.23
C LEU A 62 49.72 -34.79 -6.09
N SER A 63 49.76 -34.12 -4.95
CA SER A 63 48.90 -32.94 -4.68
C SER A 63 49.50 -31.61 -5.07
N GLY A 64 50.79 -31.55 -5.38
CA GLY A 64 51.48 -30.38 -5.85
C GLY A 64 51.50 -29.23 -4.84
N THR A 65 51.35 -28.00 -5.31
CA THR A 65 51.31 -26.78 -4.55
C THR A 65 49.89 -26.23 -4.45
N ARG A 66 49.46 -25.97 -3.24
CA ARG A 66 48.18 -25.23 -3.03
C ARG A 66 48.42 -23.73 -3.12
N HIS A 67 47.56 -23.04 -3.83
CA HIS A 67 47.62 -21.57 -3.90
C HIS A 67 46.48 -20.94 -3.11
N ILE A 68 46.77 -19.80 -2.51
CA ILE A 68 45.78 -18.88 -1.94
C ILE A 68 46.02 -17.53 -2.58
N ASN A 69 45.13 -17.07 -3.40
CA ASN A 69 45.21 -15.81 -4.14
C ASN A 69 44.13 -14.82 -3.66
N GLY A 70 44.51 -13.54 -3.53
CA GLY A 70 43.58 -12.46 -3.17
C GLY A 70 44.13 -11.07 -3.53
N LYS A 71 43.31 -10.04 -3.33
CA LYS A 71 43.71 -8.64 -3.48
C LYS A 71 44.10 -8.04 -2.14
N ILE A 72 45.19 -7.29 -2.08
CA ILE A 72 45.65 -6.60 -0.87
C ILE A 72 44.71 -5.40 -0.60
N THR A 73 43.91 -5.48 0.44
CA THR A 73 42.92 -4.45 0.80
C THR A 73 43.38 -3.58 1.98
N ARG A 74 44.30 -4.09 2.79
CA ARG A 74 44.86 -3.35 3.94
C ARG A 74 46.35 -3.72 4.13
N MET A 75 47.14 -2.76 4.55
CA MET A 75 48.56 -2.94 4.83
C MET A 75 48.91 -2.23 6.14
N ALA A 76 49.61 -2.94 7.00
CA ALA A 76 50.22 -2.40 8.21
C ALA A 76 51.71 -2.76 8.24
N VAL A 77 52.51 -1.88 8.75
CA VAL A 77 53.97 -2.08 8.85
C VAL A 77 54.43 -1.80 10.27
N ARG A 78 55.27 -2.69 10.81
CA ARG A 78 55.94 -2.51 12.09
C ARG A 78 57.38 -2.98 11.99
N SER A 79 58.23 -2.61 12.94
CA SER A 79 59.57 -3.14 13.05
C SER A 79 59.63 -4.18 14.16
N GLU A 80 60.35 -5.27 13.93
CA GLU A 80 60.54 -6.35 14.90
C GLU A 80 61.97 -6.90 14.78
N GLU A 81 62.60 -7.23 15.90
CA GLU A 81 63.94 -7.84 15.95
C GLU A 81 63.80 -9.34 16.10
N LEU A 82 64.29 -10.09 15.12
CA LEU A 82 64.27 -11.54 15.12
C LEU A 82 65.72 -12.03 15.04
N SER A 83 66.16 -12.76 16.05
CA SER A 83 67.55 -13.33 16.12
C SER A 83 68.65 -12.32 15.83
N GLY A 84 68.57 -11.12 16.41
CA GLY A 84 69.57 -10.06 16.24
C GLY A 84 69.46 -9.30 14.89
N THR A 85 68.52 -9.64 14.03
CA THR A 85 68.22 -8.91 12.77
C THR A 85 66.93 -8.12 12.89
N ARG A 86 67.03 -6.84 12.55
CA ARG A 86 65.81 -5.97 12.53
C ARG A 86 65.08 -6.08 11.19
N TYR A 87 63.89 -6.54 11.26
CA TYR A 87 62.99 -6.67 10.09
C TYR A 87 61.89 -5.61 10.09
N ALA A 88 61.47 -5.20 8.90
CA ALA A 88 60.18 -4.58 8.67
C ALA A 88 59.13 -5.70 8.48
N VAL A 89 58.14 -5.69 9.31
CA VAL A 89 57.06 -6.69 9.32
C VAL A 89 55.84 -6.09 8.63
N TYR A 90 55.49 -6.62 7.49
CA TYR A 90 54.35 -6.21 6.67
C TYR A 90 53.18 -7.16 6.92
N ALA A 91 52.09 -6.66 7.51
CA ALA A 91 50.83 -7.40 7.65
C ALA A 91 49.88 -6.93 6.51
N LEU A 92 49.64 -7.80 5.56
CA LEU A 92 48.82 -7.56 4.38
C LEU A 92 47.51 -8.34 4.52
N THR A 93 46.35 -7.64 4.55
CA THR A 93 45.06 -8.31 4.48
C THR A 93 44.71 -8.50 3.03
N ILE A 94 44.37 -9.73 2.68
CA ILE A 94 43.87 -10.09 1.34
C ILE A 94 42.44 -10.53 1.39
N GLU A 95 41.66 -10.05 0.40
CA GLU A 95 40.24 -10.35 0.23
C GLU A 95 39.99 -10.78 -1.24
N PRO A 96 38.85 -11.44 -1.55
CA PRO A 96 38.52 -11.82 -2.92
C PRO A 96 38.21 -10.59 -3.77
N ASP A 97 38.23 -10.75 -5.11
CA ASP A 97 37.93 -9.70 -6.10
C ASP A 97 36.56 -9.02 -5.89
N LEU A 98 35.65 -9.65 -5.16
CA LEU A 98 34.35 -9.07 -4.82
C LEU A 98 34.40 -8.03 -3.67
N TRP A 99 35.58 -7.74 -3.08
CA TRP A 99 35.71 -6.80 -1.98
C TRP A 99 35.11 -5.40 -2.24
N PRO A 100 35.14 -4.82 -3.45
CA PRO A 100 34.54 -3.51 -3.71
C PRO A 100 33.01 -3.56 -3.56
N MET A 101 32.38 -4.69 -3.90
CA MET A 101 30.94 -4.88 -3.76
C MET A 101 30.42 -4.83 -2.32
N ARG A 102 31.32 -4.97 -1.33
CA ARG A 102 31.00 -4.84 0.10
C ARG A 102 31.03 -3.39 0.58
N ARG A 103 31.59 -2.49 -0.21
CA ARG A 103 31.87 -1.08 0.17
C ARG A 103 31.11 -0.08 -0.67
N ASP A 104 30.45 -0.53 -1.71
CA ASP A 104 29.51 0.28 -2.48
C ASP A 104 28.16 0.42 -1.76
N LYS A 105 27.33 1.31 -2.25
CA LYS A 105 25.94 1.46 -1.87
C LYS A 105 25.17 1.96 -3.06
N ASN A 106 24.11 1.26 -3.46
CA ASN A 106 23.36 1.61 -4.65
C ASN A 106 21.85 1.40 -4.49
N SER A 107 21.09 1.96 -5.43
CA SER A 107 19.67 1.72 -5.63
C SER A 107 19.45 1.48 -7.10
N ARG A 108 19.02 0.28 -7.49
CA ARG A 108 18.87 -0.20 -8.87
C ARG A 108 17.65 -1.09 -9.01
N ILE A 109 17.08 -1.12 -10.19
CA ILE A 109 15.89 -1.92 -10.51
C ILE A 109 16.25 -2.99 -11.53
N PHE A 110 15.85 -4.22 -11.27
CA PHE A 110 15.99 -5.37 -12.16
C PHE A 110 14.60 -5.94 -12.47
N GLN A 111 14.30 -6.15 -13.75
CA GLN A 111 12.99 -6.62 -14.20
C GLN A 111 13.15 -7.76 -15.20
N GLY A 112 12.28 -8.79 -15.14
CA GLY A 112 12.29 -9.91 -16.06
C GLY A 112 13.61 -10.70 -16.06
N GLN A 113 14.29 -10.79 -14.92
CA GLN A 113 15.56 -11.49 -14.77
C GLN A 113 15.47 -12.51 -13.64
N THR A 114 16.16 -13.63 -13.81
CA THR A 114 16.36 -14.57 -12.70
C THR A 114 17.39 -14.02 -11.70
N ALA A 115 17.32 -14.47 -10.45
CA ALA A 115 18.32 -14.13 -9.45
C ALA A 115 19.76 -14.39 -9.95
N VAL A 116 19.92 -15.45 -10.70
CA VAL A 116 21.21 -15.84 -11.29
C VAL A 116 21.71 -14.83 -12.34
N GLN A 117 20.85 -14.39 -13.24
CA GLN A 117 21.22 -13.36 -14.22
C GLN A 117 21.64 -12.07 -13.53
N ILE A 118 20.94 -11.69 -12.47
CA ILE A 118 21.28 -10.50 -11.64
C ILE A 118 22.65 -10.69 -10.97
N ILE A 119 22.88 -11.86 -10.34
CA ILE A 119 24.16 -12.18 -9.68
C ILE A 119 25.31 -12.13 -10.69
N HIS A 120 25.19 -12.81 -11.84
CA HIS A 120 26.22 -12.83 -12.87
C HIS A 120 26.50 -11.42 -13.43
N ARG A 121 25.45 -10.62 -13.68
CA ARG A 121 25.61 -9.24 -14.15
C ARG A 121 26.43 -8.42 -13.17
N LEU A 122 26.07 -8.45 -11.88
CA LEU A 122 26.76 -7.69 -10.86
C LEU A 122 28.20 -8.18 -10.65
N LEU A 123 28.43 -9.47 -10.59
CA LEU A 123 29.80 -10.02 -10.48
C LEU A 123 30.67 -9.62 -11.67
N ALA A 124 30.12 -9.61 -12.88
CA ALA A 124 30.83 -9.20 -14.08
C ALA A 124 31.18 -7.69 -14.08
N GLU A 125 30.29 -6.83 -13.56
CA GLU A 125 30.54 -5.39 -13.42
C GLU A 125 31.76 -5.10 -12.53
N TYR A 126 32.05 -5.98 -11.55
CA TYR A 126 33.21 -5.87 -10.67
C TYR A 126 34.41 -6.73 -11.11
N GLY A 127 34.31 -7.38 -12.27
CA GLY A 127 35.38 -8.19 -12.82
C GLY A 127 35.66 -9.49 -12.08
N VAL A 128 34.70 -9.99 -11.28
CA VAL A 128 34.80 -11.24 -10.53
C VAL A 128 34.73 -12.41 -11.50
N GLN A 129 35.72 -13.30 -11.46
CA GLN A 129 35.71 -14.54 -12.26
C GLN A 129 34.77 -15.55 -11.63
N VAL A 130 33.85 -16.08 -12.43
CA VAL A 130 32.79 -16.98 -11.95
C VAL A 130 32.82 -18.31 -12.72
N GLU A 131 32.74 -19.41 -11.98
CA GLU A 131 32.43 -20.75 -12.51
C GLU A 131 31.06 -21.16 -11.97
N ASP A 132 30.17 -21.51 -12.88
CA ASP A 132 28.79 -21.87 -12.54
C ASP A 132 28.60 -23.39 -12.59
N ARG A 133 28.39 -24.02 -11.41
CA ARG A 133 28.16 -25.47 -11.23
C ARG A 133 26.75 -25.75 -10.70
N ARG A 134 25.84 -24.82 -10.81
CA ARG A 134 24.45 -25.03 -10.37
C ARG A 134 23.72 -25.98 -11.33
N SER A 135 22.78 -26.72 -10.77
CA SER A 135 21.93 -27.64 -11.54
C SER A 135 20.44 -27.25 -11.52
N GLY A 136 20.02 -26.42 -10.59
CA GLY A 136 18.62 -26.03 -10.39
C GLY A 136 18.10 -24.99 -11.38
N SER A 137 16.77 -24.92 -11.48
CA SER A 137 16.06 -23.86 -12.20
C SER A 137 15.59 -22.76 -11.25
N TYR A 138 15.51 -21.52 -11.76
CA TYR A 138 15.22 -20.32 -10.97
C TYR A 138 14.15 -19.50 -11.68
N ARG A 139 13.23 -18.93 -10.89
CA ARG A 139 12.18 -18.09 -11.43
C ARG A 139 12.71 -16.76 -11.95
N GLU A 140 12.00 -16.18 -12.88
CA GLU A 140 12.17 -14.78 -13.25
C GLU A 140 11.45 -13.88 -12.25
N TRP A 141 12.13 -12.83 -11.82
CA TRP A 141 11.56 -11.78 -11.00
C TRP A 141 10.90 -10.75 -11.90
N GLU A 142 9.59 -10.54 -11.71
CA GLU A 142 8.88 -9.43 -12.36
C GLU A 142 9.53 -8.09 -11.99
N TYR A 143 9.96 -7.96 -10.72
CA TYR A 143 10.55 -6.76 -10.18
C TYR A 143 11.42 -7.09 -8.96
N CYS A 144 12.66 -6.65 -8.96
CA CYS A 144 13.61 -6.87 -7.89
C CYS A 144 14.49 -5.63 -7.71
N VAL A 145 14.54 -5.08 -6.53
CA VAL A 145 15.20 -3.80 -6.26
C VAL A 145 16.38 -3.99 -5.32
N GLN A 146 17.56 -3.61 -5.74
CA GLN A 146 18.63 -3.25 -4.85
C GLN A 146 18.29 -1.89 -4.24
N TYR A 147 18.08 -1.80 -2.93
CA TYR A 147 17.66 -0.55 -2.29
C TYR A 147 18.56 -0.15 -1.15
N GLN A 148 19.36 0.89 -1.36
CA GLN A 148 20.27 1.46 -0.35
C GLN A 148 21.17 0.44 0.36
N GLU A 149 21.51 -0.65 -0.31
CA GLU A 149 22.37 -1.73 0.16
C GLU A 149 23.59 -1.89 -0.72
N SER A 150 24.61 -2.59 -0.21
CA SER A 150 25.80 -2.93 -1.00
C SER A 150 25.44 -3.97 -2.06
N SER A 151 26.17 -3.95 -3.18
CA SER A 151 25.98 -4.96 -4.24
C SER A 151 26.23 -6.36 -3.71
N PHE A 152 27.14 -6.53 -2.75
CA PHE A 152 27.39 -7.81 -2.09
C PHE A 152 26.19 -8.25 -1.24
N ALA A 153 25.64 -7.39 -0.39
CA ALA A 153 24.46 -7.72 0.41
C ALA A 153 23.27 -8.10 -0.49
N PHE A 154 23.08 -7.37 -1.60
CA PHE A 154 22.03 -7.65 -2.56
C PHE A 154 22.15 -9.05 -3.16
N ILE A 155 23.32 -9.43 -3.72
CA ILE A 155 23.49 -10.78 -4.27
C ILE A 155 23.45 -11.85 -3.19
N SER A 156 23.94 -11.57 -1.97
CA SER A 156 23.93 -12.53 -0.86
C SER A 156 22.51 -12.93 -0.47
N ARG A 157 21.60 -11.96 -0.26
CA ARG A 157 20.22 -12.28 0.10
C ARG A 157 19.45 -13.01 -1.02
N LEU A 158 19.81 -12.75 -2.29
CA LEU A 158 19.24 -13.50 -3.42
C LEU A 158 19.76 -14.93 -3.44
N MET A 159 21.06 -15.13 -3.23
CA MET A 159 21.65 -16.46 -3.13
C MET A 159 21.09 -17.26 -1.96
N GLU A 160 20.96 -16.63 -0.79
CA GLU A 160 20.39 -17.23 0.43
C GLU A 160 18.91 -17.65 0.21
N LEU A 161 18.11 -16.84 -0.48
CA LEU A 161 16.71 -17.18 -0.79
C LEU A 161 16.61 -18.37 -1.74
N GLU A 162 17.41 -18.35 -2.79
CA GLU A 162 17.39 -19.38 -3.85
C GLU A 162 18.14 -20.66 -3.46
N GLY A 163 18.87 -20.66 -2.33
CA GLY A 163 19.67 -21.78 -1.85
C GLY A 163 20.98 -21.96 -2.61
N ILE A 164 21.46 -20.90 -3.25
CA ILE A 164 22.75 -20.86 -3.95
C ILE A 164 23.84 -20.53 -2.94
N TYR A 165 24.94 -21.26 -3.03
CA TYR A 165 26.13 -21.01 -2.21
C TYR A 165 27.36 -20.93 -3.08
N TYR A 166 28.47 -20.47 -2.52
CA TYR A 166 29.72 -20.31 -3.25
C TYR A 166 30.94 -20.59 -2.40
N TRP A 167 32.07 -20.84 -3.08
CA TRP A 167 33.42 -20.88 -2.52
C TRP A 167 34.41 -20.31 -3.52
N PHE A 168 35.65 -20.17 -3.12
CA PHE A 168 36.72 -19.72 -4.00
C PHE A 168 37.65 -20.88 -4.35
N ARG A 169 37.85 -21.10 -5.63
CA ARG A 169 38.88 -21.96 -6.16
C ARG A 169 40.09 -21.08 -6.48
N HIS A 170 41.20 -21.31 -5.76
CA HIS A 170 42.41 -20.55 -5.95
C HIS A 170 43.34 -21.21 -6.94
N GLU A 171 43.93 -20.42 -7.85
CA GLU A 171 44.94 -20.79 -8.85
C GLU A 171 46.23 -20.02 -8.59
N ALA A 172 47.26 -20.24 -9.36
CA ALA A 172 48.57 -19.61 -9.14
C ALA A 172 48.54 -18.08 -9.32
N ASP A 173 47.68 -17.57 -10.19
CA ASP A 173 47.60 -16.16 -10.59
C ASP A 173 46.24 -15.49 -10.30
N ARG A 174 45.22 -16.26 -9.91
CA ARG A 174 43.87 -15.77 -9.71
C ARG A 174 43.07 -16.66 -8.77
N HIS A 175 41.88 -16.21 -8.42
CA HIS A 175 40.86 -17.02 -7.79
C HIS A 175 39.55 -16.91 -8.58
N VAL A 176 38.76 -17.98 -8.54
CA VAL A 176 37.49 -18.10 -9.22
C VAL A 176 36.42 -18.34 -8.19
N MET A 177 35.35 -17.55 -8.21
CA MET A 177 34.15 -17.78 -7.40
C MET A 177 33.33 -18.90 -8.05
N VAL A 178 33.17 -20.01 -7.36
CA VAL A 178 32.37 -21.16 -7.86
C VAL A 178 31.00 -21.12 -7.23
N LEU A 179 29.95 -21.02 -8.05
CA LEU A 179 28.55 -21.04 -7.61
C LEU A 179 27.98 -22.45 -7.70
N SER A 180 27.25 -22.89 -6.69
CA SER A 180 26.57 -24.17 -6.66
C SER A 180 25.26 -24.14 -5.88
N ASP A 181 24.44 -25.18 -6.08
CA ASP A 181 23.19 -25.45 -5.38
C ASP A 181 22.99 -26.94 -5.05
N ALA A 182 24.02 -27.77 -5.32
CA ALA A 182 23.89 -29.20 -5.20
C ALA A 182 25.20 -29.86 -4.72
N PRO A 183 25.11 -30.96 -3.93
CA PRO A 183 26.29 -31.65 -3.38
C PRO A 183 27.18 -32.30 -4.45
N GLU A 184 26.63 -32.63 -5.63
CA GLU A 184 27.36 -33.23 -6.74
C GLU A 184 28.42 -32.32 -7.37
N ALA A 185 28.34 -30.99 -7.07
CA ALA A 185 29.35 -30.01 -7.53
C ALA A 185 30.71 -30.16 -6.85
N HIS A 186 30.77 -30.87 -5.72
CA HIS A 186 31.96 -31.01 -4.90
C HIS A 186 32.76 -32.24 -5.23
N GLY A 187 34.07 -32.06 -5.34
CA GLY A 187 35.01 -33.13 -5.50
C GLY A 187 36.17 -33.03 -4.50
N PRO A 188 37.03 -34.04 -4.40
CA PRO A 188 38.20 -33.96 -3.57
C PRO A 188 39.24 -33.00 -4.16
N TRP A 189 40.10 -32.44 -3.32
CA TRP A 189 41.28 -31.74 -3.77
C TRP A 189 42.21 -32.77 -4.38
N PRO A 190 42.80 -32.55 -5.57
CA PRO A 190 43.71 -33.52 -6.21
C PRO A 190 44.87 -33.89 -5.29
N GLY A 191 45.03 -35.20 -5.05
CA GLY A 191 46.06 -35.75 -4.15
C GLY A 191 45.75 -35.64 -2.66
N CYS A 192 44.56 -35.18 -2.29
CA CYS A 192 44.07 -35.09 -0.92
C CYS A 192 42.69 -35.79 -0.77
N GLU A 193 42.45 -36.82 -1.53
CA GLU A 193 41.18 -37.57 -1.55
C GLU A 193 40.88 -38.17 -0.16
N ALA A 194 41.93 -38.53 0.58
CA ALA A 194 41.84 -39.11 1.91
C ALA A 194 42.77 -38.42 2.92
N ILE A 195 42.27 -38.17 4.10
CA ILE A 195 43.00 -37.51 5.20
C ILE A 195 42.95 -38.43 6.42
N PRO A 196 44.12 -38.88 6.96
CA PRO A 196 44.15 -39.74 8.12
C PRO A 196 43.90 -38.95 9.42
N TYR A 197 43.26 -39.63 10.35
CA TYR A 197 43.24 -39.21 11.76
C TYR A 197 44.51 -39.71 12.46
N HIS A 198 45.20 -38.86 13.17
CA HIS A 198 46.39 -39.21 13.93
C HIS A 198 46.17 -38.93 15.43
N VAL A 199 46.19 -39.99 16.22
CA VAL A 199 46.24 -39.86 17.67
C VAL A 199 47.61 -39.33 18.08
N THR A 200 47.68 -38.11 18.52
CA THR A 200 48.86 -37.60 19.21
C THR A 200 48.88 -38.11 20.66
N GLY A 201 49.67 -39.09 20.93
CA GLY A 201 50.03 -39.46 22.31
C GLY A 201 50.50 -38.20 23.05
N SER A 202 50.25 -38.09 24.36
CA SER A 202 50.57 -36.89 25.21
C SER A 202 51.93 -36.27 24.85
N GLY A 203 51.90 -35.15 24.14
CA GLY A 203 53.03 -34.27 23.89
C GLY A 203 53.84 -34.51 22.64
N GLY A 204 53.52 -35.48 21.79
CA GLY A 204 54.24 -35.75 20.55
C GLY A 204 53.72 -34.98 19.34
N VAL A 205 54.56 -34.12 18.73
CA VAL A 205 54.31 -33.57 17.40
C VAL A 205 54.52 -34.68 16.39
N THR A 206 53.44 -35.18 15.77
CA THR A 206 53.53 -36.07 14.63
C THR A 206 54.03 -35.29 13.42
N SER A 207 55.06 -35.77 12.73
CA SER A 207 55.54 -35.18 11.47
C SER A 207 54.61 -35.47 10.27
N ALA A 208 53.56 -36.24 10.48
CA ALA A 208 52.60 -36.60 9.46
C ALA A 208 51.43 -35.61 9.44
N ALA A 209 51.08 -35.16 8.23
CA ALA A 209 49.92 -34.29 8.02
C ALA A 209 48.62 -35.09 8.20
N GLY A 210 47.71 -34.55 9.04
CA GLY A 210 46.44 -35.23 9.29
C GLY A 210 45.49 -34.45 10.22
N VAL A 211 44.40 -35.09 10.62
CA VAL A 211 43.45 -34.61 11.61
C VAL A 211 43.87 -35.10 13.00
N SER A 212 43.92 -34.22 13.99
CA SER A 212 44.27 -34.55 15.37
C SER A 212 43.13 -34.43 16.37
N ARG A 213 42.09 -33.72 16.03
CA ARG A 213 40.84 -33.57 16.80
C ARG A 213 39.62 -33.71 15.89
N TRP A 214 38.65 -34.40 16.40
CA TRP A 214 37.34 -34.62 15.71
C TRP A 214 36.23 -34.56 16.76
N ALA A 215 35.30 -33.64 16.60
CA ALA A 215 34.24 -33.41 17.56
C ALA A 215 32.91 -33.26 16.85
N LEU A 216 31.96 -34.12 17.18
CA LEU A 216 30.57 -34.04 16.70
C LEU A 216 29.85 -33.00 17.51
N GLU A 217 29.07 -32.14 16.83
CA GLU A 217 28.25 -31.11 17.45
C GLU A 217 26.87 -31.17 16.88
N ASP A 218 25.89 -31.54 17.70
CA ASP A 218 24.48 -31.57 17.33
C ASP A 218 23.77 -30.37 17.98
N SER A 219 23.09 -29.54 17.18
CA SER A 219 22.36 -28.36 17.61
C SER A 219 20.85 -28.54 17.42
N VAL A 220 20.06 -28.02 18.34
CA VAL A 220 18.60 -27.98 18.18
C VAL A 220 18.23 -26.92 17.15
N THR A 221 17.46 -27.33 16.16
CA THR A 221 16.95 -26.44 15.09
C THR A 221 15.42 -26.39 15.11
N PRO A 222 14.80 -25.35 14.52
CA PRO A 222 13.33 -25.28 14.47
C PRO A 222 12.67 -26.51 13.84
N GLY A 223 11.49 -26.85 14.33
CA GLY A 223 10.78 -28.07 13.94
C GLY A 223 9.94 -27.94 12.66
N MET A 224 9.53 -26.71 12.33
CA MET A 224 8.72 -26.46 11.14
C MET A 224 9.04 -25.08 10.55
N TYR A 225 9.11 -25.02 9.24
CA TYR A 225 9.16 -23.78 8.49
C TYR A 225 7.89 -23.64 7.68
N SER A 226 7.23 -22.52 7.81
CA SER A 226 6.05 -22.15 7.03
C SER A 226 6.18 -20.74 6.48
N LEU A 227 5.67 -20.54 5.28
CA LEU A 227 5.66 -19.24 4.62
C LEU A 227 4.39 -19.09 3.80
N ASP A 228 3.89 -17.87 3.73
CA ASP A 228 2.70 -17.53 2.95
C ASP A 228 2.90 -16.19 2.24
N ASP A 229 2.12 -15.96 1.18
CA ASP A 229 2.15 -14.71 0.44
C ASP A 229 0.79 -14.38 -0.16
N TYR A 230 0.64 -13.18 -0.71
CA TYR A 230 -0.58 -12.69 -1.30
C TYR A 230 -0.37 -12.19 -2.73
N ASP A 231 -1.12 -12.73 -3.67
CA ASP A 231 -1.20 -12.23 -5.04
C ASP A 231 -2.60 -11.63 -5.29
N PHE A 232 -2.67 -10.33 -5.50
CA PHE A 232 -3.91 -9.63 -5.80
C PHE A 232 -4.61 -10.11 -7.08
N ARG A 233 -3.88 -10.75 -7.99
CA ARG A 233 -4.43 -11.36 -9.21
C ARG A 233 -5.19 -12.64 -8.93
N LYS A 234 -4.88 -13.28 -7.80
CA LYS A 234 -5.50 -14.50 -7.29
C LYS A 234 -5.88 -14.34 -5.81
N PRO A 235 -6.79 -13.39 -5.46
CA PRO A 235 -7.00 -12.93 -4.08
C PRO A 235 -7.52 -14.00 -3.12
N ASN A 236 -8.06 -15.08 -3.65
CA ASN A 236 -8.59 -16.22 -2.88
C ASN A 236 -7.67 -17.44 -2.91
N ALA A 237 -6.49 -17.35 -3.54
CA ALA A 237 -5.53 -18.45 -3.54
C ALA A 237 -4.91 -18.58 -2.15
N TRP A 238 -4.87 -19.80 -1.64
CA TRP A 238 -4.14 -20.11 -0.42
C TRP A 238 -2.73 -20.55 -0.82
N LEU A 239 -1.76 -19.66 -0.57
CA LEU A 239 -0.37 -19.88 -0.98
C LEU A 239 0.50 -20.51 0.13
N LEU A 240 -0.04 -20.73 1.32
CA LEU A 240 0.70 -21.28 2.46
C LEU A 240 1.45 -22.55 2.08
N GLN A 241 2.75 -22.56 2.34
CA GLN A 241 3.62 -23.72 2.25
C GLN A 241 4.26 -23.98 3.61
N ALA A 242 4.37 -25.24 3.99
CA ALA A 242 5.00 -25.64 5.24
C ALA A 242 5.79 -26.93 5.08
N ARG A 243 6.95 -26.99 5.74
CA ARG A 243 7.77 -28.21 5.81
C ARG A 243 8.25 -28.46 7.24
N GLN A 244 8.13 -29.71 7.65
CA GLN A 244 8.73 -30.18 8.89
C GLN A 244 10.22 -30.43 8.68
N ASN A 245 11.00 -30.11 9.70
CA ASN A 245 12.41 -30.40 9.75
C ASN A 245 12.63 -31.79 10.40
N PRO A 246 13.05 -32.82 9.65
CA PRO A 246 13.25 -34.15 10.18
C PRO A 246 14.42 -34.26 11.16
N ALA A 247 15.36 -33.30 11.13
CA ALA A 247 16.47 -33.25 12.08
C ALA A 247 16.10 -32.67 13.43
N SER A 248 14.94 -32.02 13.57
CA SER A 248 14.50 -31.47 14.85
C SER A 248 14.08 -32.61 15.82
N PRO A 249 14.53 -32.56 17.09
CA PRO A 249 14.11 -33.55 18.09
C PRO A 249 12.62 -33.47 18.44
N ARG A 250 11.97 -32.34 18.12
CA ARG A 250 10.53 -32.08 18.31
C ARG A 250 9.92 -31.44 17.07
N PRO A 251 9.76 -32.19 15.95
CA PRO A 251 9.19 -31.69 14.70
C PRO A 251 7.82 -31.04 14.94
N GLY A 252 7.59 -29.86 14.34
CA GLY A 252 6.32 -29.14 14.42
C GLY A 252 6.04 -28.37 15.71
N GLN A 253 6.88 -28.48 16.75
CA GLN A 253 6.68 -27.77 18.01
C GLN A 253 7.26 -26.34 18.03
N THR A 254 8.29 -26.06 17.24
CA THR A 254 8.85 -24.73 17.07
C THR A 254 8.71 -24.37 15.61
N GLU A 255 7.76 -23.51 15.34
CA GLU A 255 7.49 -23.02 13.98
C GLU A 255 8.20 -21.69 13.75
N VAL A 256 8.80 -21.55 12.58
CA VAL A 256 9.19 -20.26 12.01
C VAL A 256 8.25 -19.97 10.86
N PHE A 257 7.39 -18.97 11.04
CA PHE A 257 6.47 -18.47 10.02
C PHE A 257 7.01 -17.19 9.39
N GLU A 258 7.11 -17.18 8.07
CA GLU A 258 7.60 -16.02 7.31
C GLU A 258 6.49 -15.41 6.46
N TRP A 259 6.30 -14.11 6.63
CA TRP A 259 5.42 -13.27 5.85
C TRP A 259 6.10 -11.93 5.53
N PRO A 260 6.17 -11.51 4.26
CA PRO A 260 5.78 -12.21 3.03
C PRO A 260 6.83 -13.25 2.61
N GLY A 261 6.36 -14.36 2.04
CA GLY A 261 7.22 -15.45 1.54
C GLY A 261 7.91 -15.17 0.21
N ARG A 262 7.60 -14.05 -0.45
CA ARG A 262 8.19 -13.56 -1.71
C ARG A 262 7.97 -14.48 -2.91
N PHE A 263 6.81 -15.10 -3.00
CA PHE A 263 6.44 -15.98 -4.11
C PHE A 263 4.97 -15.77 -4.50
N VAL A 264 4.61 -16.23 -5.72
CA VAL A 264 3.25 -16.15 -6.26
C VAL A 264 2.75 -17.48 -6.80
N GLU A 265 3.63 -18.47 -6.92
CA GLU A 265 3.32 -19.82 -7.39
C GLU A 265 3.71 -20.85 -6.33
N HIS A 266 2.87 -21.86 -6.11
CA HIS A 266 3.08 -22.91 -5.09
C HIS A 266 4.45 -23.59 -5.17
N ALA A 267 4.90 -23.94 -6.38
CA ALA A 267 6.19 -24.60 -6.58
C ALA A 267 7.38 -23.76 -6.09
N GLN A 268 7.29 -22.42 -6.16
CA GLN A 268 8.31 -21.51 -5.65
C GLN A 268 8.32 -21.52 -4.13
N GLY A 269 7.14 -21.40 -3.50
CA GLY A 269 7.02 -21.48 -2.03
C GLY A 269 7.50 -22.83 -1.49
N GLU A 270 7.18 -23.92 -2.15
CA GLU A 270 7.69 -25.26 -1.80
C GLU A 270 9.22 -25.34 -1.90
N LYS A 271 9.82 -24.77 -2.97
CA LYS A 271 11.28 -24.67 -3.11
C LYS A 271 11.89 -23.89 -1.94
N TYR A 272 11.34 -22.73 -1.60
CA TYR A 272 11.87 -21.91 -0.52
C TYR A 272 11.73 -22.59 0.86
N ALA A 273 10.60 -23.25 1.12
CA ALA A 273 10.42 -24.05 2.33
C ALA A 273 11.45 -25.19 2.41
N ARG A 274 11.75 -25.85 1.28
CA ARG A 274 12.77 -26.90 1.21
C ARG A 274 14.17 -26.35 1.47
N VAL A 275 14.54 -25.22 0.87
CA VAL A 275 15.85 -24.58 1.10
C VAL A 275 16.06 -24.28 2.58
N ARG A 276 15.06 -23.74 3.29
CA ARG A 276 15.15 -23.49 4.73
C ARG A 276 15.24 -24.77 5.55
N GLN A 277 14.50 -25.79 5.18
CA GLN A 277 14.60 -27.11 5.83
C GLN A 277 16.01 -27.70 5.68
N GLU A 278 16.58 -27.68 4.46
CA GLU A 278 17.93 -28.17 4.17
C GLU A 278 19.00 -27.35 4.89
N GLU A 279 18.84 -26.03 5.03
CA GLU A 279 19.71 -25.17 5.85
C GLU A 279 19.75 -25.66 7.30
N TRP A 280 18.58 -25.91 7.90
CA TRP A 280 18.51 -26.39 9.28
C TRP A 280 19.04 -27.81 9.45
N GLN A 281 18.87 -28.67 8.47
CA GLN A 281 19.49 -30.00 8.48
C GLN A 281 21.02 -29.91 8.46
N ALA A 282 21.58 -29.02 7.63
CA ALA A 282 23.01 -28.77 7.58
C ALA A 282 23.55 -28.10 8.88
N ALA A 283 22.73 -27.28 9.53
CA ALA A 283 23.09 -26.63 10.81
C ALA A 283 22.92 -27.57 12.01
N HIS A 284 22.05 -28.57 11.93
CA HIS A 284 21.74 -29.47 13.04
C HIS A 284 22.97 -30.27 13.46
N ARG A 285 23.69 -30.86 12.49
CA ARG A 285 24.88 -31.67 12.75
C ARG A 285 26.06 -31.12 12.00
N GLN A 286 27.01 -30.55 12.72
CA GLN A 286 28.30 -30.13 12.21
C GLN A 286 29.41 -30.86 12.93
N ILE A 287 30.53 -31.01 12.29
CA ILE A 287 31.68 -31.63 12.86
C ILE A 287 32.79 -30.61 12.85
N SER A 288 33.36 -30.33 14.02
CA SER A 288 34.52 -29.49 14.15
C SER A 288 35.78 -30.34 14.32
N GLY A 289 36.88 -29.87 13.79
CA GLY A 289 38.14 -30.57 13.89
C GLY A 289 39.34 -29.63 13.86
N GLU A 290 40.48 -30.18 14.23
CA GLU A 290 41.78 -29.53 14.15
C GLU A 290 42.82 -30.49 13.55
N GLY A 291 43.81 -29.95 12.91
CA GLY A 291 44.86 -30.75 12.32
C GLY A 291 46.02 -29.93 11.79
N THR A 292 46.93 -30.64 11.16
CA THR A 292 48.14 -30.09 10.53
C THR A 292 48.09 -30.21 8.98
N THR A 293 47.03 -30.81 8.45
CA THR A 293 46.87 -30.97 7.00
C THR A 293 46.58 -29.66 6.30
N LEU A 294 47.29 -29.39 5.21
CA LEU A 294 47.13 -28.23 4.36
C LEU A 294 46.15 -28.47 3.18
N CYS A 295 45.59 -29.68 3.13
CA CYS A 295 44.66 -30.10 2.08
C CYS A 295 43.22 -29.60 2.25
N LEU A 296 42.85 -29.12 3.45
CA LEU A 296 41.49 -28.66 3.73
C LEU A 296 41.22 -27.30 3.12
N ALA A 297 40.18 -27.23 2.26
CA ALA A 297 39.71 -25.99 1.68
C ALA A 297 38.17 -26.06 1.56
N PRO A 298 37.46 -24.96 1.82
CA PRO A 298 35.99 -24.92 1.65
C PRO A 298 35.60 -25.30 0.23
N GLY A 299 34.51 -26.05 0.10
CA GLY A 299 33.97 -26.50 -1.19
C GLY A 299 34.60 -27.77 -1.71
N TYR A 300 35.59 -28.34 -1.01
CA TYR A 300 36.18 -29.62 -1.37
C TYR A 300 35.80 -30.73 -0.40
N THR A 301 35.71 -31.95 -0.91
CA THR A 301 35.45 -33.15 -0.10
C THR A 301 36.72 -33.93 0.20
N PHE A 302 36.68 -34.71 1.27
CA PHE A 302 37.74 -35.69 1.60
C PHE A 302 37.14 -36.90 2.31
N ALA A 303 37.85 -38.02 2.26
CA ALA A 303 37.53 -39.20 3.06
C ALA A 303 38.36 -39.15 4.37
N LEU A 304 37.70 -39.16 5.54
CA LEU A 304 38.41 -39.35 6.83
C LEU A 304 38.76 -40.83 7.01
N LEU A 305 39.99 -41.13 7.30
CA LEU A 305 40.51 -42.50 7.57
C LEU A 305 41.05 -42.58 9.01
N ASN A 306 40.96 -43.79 9.54
CA ASN A 306 41.50 -44.11 10.88
C ASN A 306 40.89 -43.27 12.03
N ALA A 307 39.64 -42.85 11.90
CA ALA A 307 38.93 -42.14 12.96
C ALA A 307 38.90 -42.98 14.26
N PRO A 308 38.91 -42.36 15.46
CA PRO A 308 38.81 -43.09 16.72
C PRO A 308 37.58 -43.97 16.83
N HIS A 309 36.50 -43.57 16.24
CA HIS A 309 35.31 -44.37 16.07
C HIS A 309 35.13 -44.72 14.61
N GLY A 310 35.07 -46.00 14.28
CA GLY A 310 35.02 -46.47 12.90
C GLY A 310 33.82 -45.93 12.12
N GLN A 311 32.75 -45.55 12.78
CA GLN A 311 31.54 -44.92 12.17
C GLN A 311 31.79 -43.51 11.65
N ASP A 312 32.83 -42.83 12.14
CA ASP A 312 33.23 -41.50 11.70
C ASP A 312 34.09 -41.52 10.42
N ASN A 313 34.53 -42.70 9.98
CA ASN A 313 35.16 -42.85 8.68
C ASN A 313 34.12 -42.67 7.57
N GLY A 314 34.31 -41.64 6.70
CA GLY A 314 33.37 -41.27 5.71
C GLY A 314 33.81 -40.12 4.83
N ARG A 315 32.97 -39.73 3.86
CA ARG A 315 33.23 -38.55 3.03
C ARG A 315 32.61 -37.32 3.66
N TYR A 316 33.38 -36.25 3.71
CA TYR A 316 32.99 -35.01 4.30
C TYR A 316 33.22 -33.82 3.37
N LEU A 317 32.29 -32.87 3.34
CA LEU A 317 32.43 -31.57 2.68
C LEU A 317 33.01 -30.57 3.68
N THR A 318 34.08 -29.87 3.30
CA THR A 318 34.64 -28.79 4.10
C THR A 318 33.82 -27.53 3.95
N LEU A 319 33.31 -27.01 5.10
CA LEU A 319 32.48 -25.80 5.14
C LEU A 319 33.28 -24.55 5.46
N TRP A 320 34.22 -24.68 6.39
CA TRP A 320 34.90 -23.58 6.99
C TRP A 320 36.31 -24.04 7.44
N VAL A 321 37.28 -23.19 7.18
CA VAL A 321 38.68 -23.46 7.57
C VAL A 321 39.32 -22.19 8.09
N LYS A 322 40.01 -22.30 9.25
CA LYS A 322 40.82 -21.25 9.77
C LYS A 322 42.27 -21.71 9.75
N TYR A 323 43.09 -20.94 9.10
CA TYR A 323 44.51 -21.21 8.93
C TYR A 323 45.30 -20.44 9.97
N ARG A 324 46.31 -21.11 10.51
CA ARG A 324 47.38 -20.50 11.29
C ARG A 324 48.71 -21.16 10.89
N LEU A 325 49.38 -20.54 9.91
CA LEU A 325 50.62 -21.03 9.36
C LEU A 325 51.75 -20.05 9.76
N GLU A 326 52.89 -20.58 10.25
CA GLU A 326 54.04 -19.78 10.59
C GLU A 326 55.33 -20.52 10.22
N GLU A 327 56.20 -19.84 9.47
CA GLU A 327 57.53 -20.33 9.14
C GLU A 327 58.59 -19.63 9.96
N ASN A 328 59.20 -20.37 10.90
CA ASN A 328 60.16 -19.82 11.88
C ASN A 328 61.61 -19.96 11.47
N ARG A 329 61.96 -20.35 10.25
CA ARG A 329 63.33 -20.55 9.78
C ARG A 329 64.19 -19.28 9.63
N TYR A 330 63.58 -18.12 9.87
CA TYR A 330 64.28 -16.82 9.88
C TYR A 330 64.91 -16.50 11.26
N ALA A 331 64.49 -17.19 12.32
CA ALA A 331 65.04 -17.10 13.64
C ALA A 331 66.10 -18.19 13.80
N SER A 332 67.28 -17.84 14.19
CA SER A 332 68.37 -18.80 14.39
C SER A 332 67.97 -19.87 15.42
N GLY A 333 67.92 -21.10 15.02
CA GLY A 333 68.17 -22.31 15.78
C GLY A 333 66.97 -23.08 16.36
N GLU A 334 65.84 -22.54 16.82
CA GLU A 334 64.88 -23.35 17.58
C GLU A 334 63.37 -23.09 17.26
N GLY A 335 63.02 -22.16 16.36
CA GLY A 335 61.64 -21.91 15.99
C GLY A 335 61.02 -23.08 15.15
N LYS A 336 60.01 -23.73 15.69
CA LYS A 336 59.28 -24.79 14.97
C LYS A 336 58.31 -24.11 13.99
N THR A 337 58.28 -24.60 12.74
CA THR A 337 57.23 -24.26 11.77
C THR A 337 55.88 -24.71 12.35
N VAL A 338 54.88 -23.83 12.35
CA VAL A 338 53.53 -24.14 12.83
C VAL A 338 52.60 -24.26 11.63
N HIS A 339 52.02 -25.42 11.47
CA HIS A 339 50.89 -25.64 10.56
C HIS A 339 49.73 -26.10 11.44
N HIS A 340 48.78 -25.22 11.69
CA HIS A 340 47.57 -25.52 12.44
C HIS A 340 46.37 -25.07 11.67
N VAL A 341 45.39 -25.96 11.54
CA VAL A 341 44.14 -25.75 10.78
C VAL A 341 43.01 -26.18 11.69
N GLU A 342 42.12 -25.26 11.97
CA GLU A 342 40.81 -25.55 12.56
C GLU A 342 39.78 -25.62 11.40
N PHE A 343 38.83 -26.55 11.46
CA PHE A 343 37.87 -26.72 10.37
C PHE A 343 36.49 -27.16 10.85
N ARG A 344 35.48 -26.92 9.99
CA ARG A 344 34.15 -27.49 10.13
C ARG A 344 33.77 -28.21 8.85
N VAL A 345 33.15 -29.36 9.03
CA VAL A 345 32.72 -30.22 7.91
C VAL A 345 31.31 -30.73 8.11
N LEU A 346 30.74 -31.19 7.02
CA LEU A 346 29.43 -31.81 6.93
C LEU A 346 29.57 -33.15 6.20
N PRO A 347 28.81 -34.21 6.53
CA PRO A 347 28.78 -35.41 5.69
C PRO A 347 28.45 -35.04 4.25
N ALA A 348 29.18 -35.59 3.29
CA ALA A 348 29.14 -35.18 1.88
C ALA A 348 27.76 -35.38 1.21
N GLU A 349 26.95 -36.32 1.76
CA GLU A 349 25.58 -36.57 1.32
C GLU A 349 24.54 -35.56 1.81
N VAL A 350 24.87 -34.72 2.79
CA VAL A 350 23.97 -33.69 3.30
C VAL A 350 24.09 -32.43 2.45
N THR A 351 22.97 -32.00 1.91
CA THR A 351 22.93 -30.78 1.10
C THR A 351 23.21 -29.56 1.96
N TYR A 352 24.26 -28.84 1.62
CA TYR A 352 24.54 -27.55 2.25
C TYR A 352 23.62 -26.46 1.67
N ARG A 353 23.15 -25.59 2.55
CA ARG A 353 22.48 -24.33 2.18
C ARG A 353 23.04 -23.17 2.99
N PRO A 354 23.18 -21.97 2.40
CA PRO A 354 23.62 -20.82 3.14
C PRO A 354 22.57 -20.37 4.15
N ALA A 355 23.00 -19.93 5.32
CA ALA A 355 22.07 -19.35 6.29
C ALA A 355 21.44 -18.06 5.76
N ALA A 356 20.14 -17.85 6.05
CA ALA A 356 19.44 -16.60 5.72
C ALA A 356 19.87 -15.48 6.71
N ALA A 357 21.09 -15.00 6.56
CA ALA A 357 21.69 -14.02 7.47
C ALA A 357 21.59 -12.58 6.96
N THR A 358 21.50 -12.38 5.65
CA THR A 358 21.47 -11.05 5.05
C THR A 358 20.07 -10.43 5.14
N PRO A 359 19.89 -9.31 5.84
CA PRO A 359 18.59 -8.68 5.99
C PRO A 359 18.07 -8.14 4.65
N TRP A 360 16.77 -8.30 4.40
CA TRP A 360 16.10 -7.66 3.28
C TRP A 360 15.96 -6.16 3.55
N PRO A 361 16.22 -5.30 2.56
CA PRO A 361 16.09 -3.86 2.73
C PRO A 361 14.63 -3.47 2.98
N LYS A 362 14.43 -2.43 3.78
CA LYS A 362 13.11 -1.86 4.05
C LYS A 362 13.10 -0.37 3.77
N THR A 363 12.01 0.09 3.20
CA THR A 363 11.67 1.51 3.12
C THR A 363 10.98 1.94 4.41
N TYR A 364 11.39 3.06 4.98
CA TYR A 364 10.87 3.54 6.28
C TYR A 364 9.79 4.62 6.15
N GLY A 365 9.34 4.91 4.94
CA GLY A 365 8.29 5.88 4.68
C GLY A 365 7.98 6.01 3.19
N PRO A 366 6.95 6.80 2.85
CA PRO A 366 6.57 7.05 1.48
C PRO A 366 7.64 7.84 0.73
N GLN A 367 7.65 7.67 -0.58
CA GLN A 367 8.50 8.39 -1.52
C GLN A 367 7.64 8.98 -2.62
N THR A 368 8.16 9.93 -3.39
CA THR A 368 7.48 10.36 -4.61
C THR A 368 8.18 9.79 -5.84
N ALA A 369 7.39 9.65 -6.90
CA ALA A 369 7.88 9.19 -8.20
C ALA A 369 7.07 9.86 -9.31
N ARG A 370 7.67 9.97 -10.48
CA ARG A 370 7.02 10.49 -11.66
C ARG A 370 6.37 9.37 -12.46
N VAL A 371 5.13 9.56 -12.87
CA VAL A 371 4.42 8.62 -13.76
C VAL A 371 5.05 8.67 -15.15
N VAL A 372 5.27 7.49 -15.73
CA VAL A 372 5.89 7.33 -17.04
C VAL A 372 5.08 6.41 -17.96
N GLY A 373 5.36 6.47 -19.25
CA GLY A 373 4.70 5.67 -20.26
C GLY A 373 5.40 5.81 -21.63
N PRO A 374 4.86 5.17 -22.67
CA PRO A 374 5.38 5.28 -24.02
C PRO A 374 5.40 6.74 -24.51
N GLN A 375 6.34 7.04 -25.39
CA GLN A 375 6.44 8.38 -25.96
C GLN A 375 5.15 8.80 -26.67
N GLY A 376 4.64 9.98 -26.33
CA GLY A 376 3.41 10.54 -26.89
C GLY A 376 2.12 10.13 -26.19
N GLU A 377 2.14 9.15 -25.29
CA GLU A 377 0.98 8.77 -24.51
C GLU A 377 0.84 9.62 -23.24
N SER A 378 -0.33 10.20 -23.05
CA SER A 378 -0.64 10.98 -21.82
C SER A 378 -1.24 10.13 -20.71
N ILE A 379 -1.79 8.95 -21.03
CA ILE A 379 -2.37 7.99 -20.09
C ILE A 379 -1.90 6.59 -20.46
N TYR A 380 -1.17 5.94 -19.57
CA TYR A 380 -0.71 4.57 -19.76
C TYR A 380 -1.06 3.70 -18.56
N THR A 381 -1.91 2.71 -18.77
CA THR A 381 -2.45 1.86 -17.70
C THR A 381 -2.83 0.47 -18.23
N ASP A 382 -2.86 -0.49 -17.34
CA ASP A 382 -3.35 -1.84 -17.62
C ASP A 382 -4.81 -2.05 -17.20
N ARG A 383 -5.31 -3.29 -17.34
CA ARG A 383 -6.68 -3.66 -16.98
C ARG A 383 -7.03 -3.50 -15.50
N TYR A 384 -6.05 -3.38 -14.63
CA TYR A 384 -6.22 -3.17 -13.18
C TYR A 384 -6.11 -1.70 -12.78
N GLY A 385 -5.92 -0.80 -13.74
CA GLY A 385 -5.69 0.61 -13.46
C GLY A 385 -4.30 0.90 -12.88
N ARG A 386 -3.33 -0.02 -13.06
CA ARG A 386 -1.95 0.16 -12.63
C ARG A 386 -1.21 1.10 -13.56
N ILE A 387 -0.16 1.72 -13.06
CA ILE A 387 0.69 2.67 -13.80
C ILE A 387 2.16 2.27 -13.74
N LYS A 388 2.96 2.91 -14.57
CA LYS A 388 4.43 2.83 -14.54
C LYS A 388 5.00 4.11 -13.97
N VAL A 389 6.08 4.00 -13.20
CA VAL A 389 6.72 5.15 -12.54
C VAL A 389 8.23 5.12 -12.70
N LYS A 390 8.85 6.30 -12.62
CA LYS A 390 10.29 6.44 -12.42
C LYS A 390 10.54 7.04 -11.06
N PHE A 391 11.27 6.31 -10.20
CA PHE A 391 11.72 6.81 -8.91
C PHE A 391 12.82 7.86 -9.07
N HIS A 392 12.88 8.84 -8.19
CA HIS A 392 13.89 9.91 -8.25
C HIS A 392 15.32 9.41 -8.05
N TRP A 393 15.49 8.31 -7.31
CA TRP A 393 16.78 7.66 -7.09
C TRP A 393 17.19 6.71 -8.21
N ASP A 394 16.31 6.37 -9.14
CA ASP A 394 16.61 5.51 -10.28
C ASP A 394 17.39 6.29 -11.34
N ARG A 395 18.68 5.96 -11.45
CA ARG A 395 19.63 6.61 -12.35
C ARG A 395 19.79 5.89 -13.69
N GLU A 396 19.30 4.65 -13.78
CA GLU A 396 19.57 3.78 -14.94
C GLU A 396 18.40 3.71 -15.92
N SER A 397 17.16 3.88 -15.46
CA SER A 397 16.00 3.79 -16.35
C SER A 397 15.89 4.99 -17.29
N ALA A 398 15.40 4.73 -18.51
CA ALA A 398 15.18 5.74 -19.54
C ALA A 398 14.08 6.75 -19.19
N GLY A 399 13.17 6.43 -18.27
CA GLY A 399 12.03 7.27 -17.92
C GLY A 399 10.82 7.05 -18.82
N ASP A 400 10.71 5.87 -19.37
CA ASP A 400 9.62 5.36 -20.21
C ASP A 400 8.86 4.21 -19.52
N GLU A 401 8.04 3.50 -20.25
CA GLU A 401 7.22 2.36 -19.77
C GLU A 401 8.04 1.19 -19.22
N THR A 402 9.35 1.16 -19.43
CA THR A 402 10.24 0.11 -18.92
C THR A 402 10.82 0.43 -17.55
N SER A 403 10.61 1.63 -17.03
CA SER A 403 11.27 2.12 -15.82
C SER A 403 10.86 1.41 -14.53
N SER A 404 9.67 0.82 -14.46
CA SER A 404 9.22 0.06 -13.28
C SER A 404 8.34 -1.13 -13.65
N CYS A 405 7.98 -1.94 -12.65
CA CYS A 405 6.84 -2.84 -12.75
C CYS A 405 5.53 -2.05 -12.88
N TRP A 406 4.43 -2.75 -13.13
CA TRP A 406 3.09 -2.19 -13.00
C TRP A 406 2.76 -1.94 -11.51
N VAL A 407 2.61 -0.67 -11.13
CA VAL A 407 2.33 -0.25 -9.76
C VAL A 407 0.84 -0.04 -9.56
N ARG A 408 0.24 -0.69 -8.55
CA ARG A 408 -1.17 -0.52 -8.19
C ARG A 408 -1.43 0.89 -7.70
N VAL A 409 -2.61 1.44 -8.04
CA VAL A 409 -3.04 2.77 -7.57
C VAL A 409 -4.17 2.60 -6.55
N SER A 410 -3.99 3.14 -5.36
CA SER A 410 -5.05 3.22 -4.36
C SER A 410 -6.16 4.14 -4.85
N SER A 411 -7.40 3.74 -4.62
CA SER A 411 -8.60 4.52 -4.90
C SER A 411 -9.31 4.83 -3.59
N ALA A 412 -9.92 6.01 -3.50
CA ALA A 412 -10.75 6.38 -2.35
C ALA A 412 -11.95 5.43 -2.15
N TRP A 413 -12.38 4.76 -3.21
CA TRP A 413 -13.49 3.81 -3.19
C TRP A 413 -13.28 2.74 -4.26
N ALA A 414 -13.11 1.48 -3.84
CA ALA A 414 -12.89 0.34 -4.73
C ALA A 414 -13.74 -0.85 -4.30
N GLY A 415 -14.66 -1.27 -5.15
CA GLY A 415 -15.52 -2.44 -4.93
C GLY A 415 -15.72 -3.25 -6.21
N GLN A 416 -16.47 -4.34 -6.12
CA GLN A 416 -16.73 -5.24 -7.24
C GLN A 416 -17.67 -4.58 -8.26
N GLY A 417 -17.11 -4.00 -9.32
CA GLY A 417 -17.85 -3.34 -10.40
C GLY A 417 -18.38 -1.95 -10.05
N TYR A 418 -17.94 -1.35 -8.92
CA TYR A 418 -18.28 0.01 -8.52
C TYR A 418 -17.11 0.70 -7.80
N GLY A 419 -17.13 2.03 -7.77
CA GLY A 419 -16.12 2.84 -7.09
C GLY A 419 -15.62 4.01 -7.93
N GLY A 420 -14.55 4.65 -7.43
CA GLY A 420 -13.87 5.77 -8.08
C GLY A 420 -12.66 5.32 -8.89
N VAL A 421 -12.55 5.78 -10.13
CA VAL A 421 -11.39 5.50 -10.99
C VAL A 421 -10.79 6.82 -11.45
N GLN A 422 -9.52 7.05 -11.09
CA GLN A 422 -8.75 8.22 -11.48
C GLN A 422 -7.32 7.77 -11.78
N ILE A 423 -7.01 7.54 -13.04
CA ILE A 423 -5.67 7.09 -13.45
C ILE A 423 -4.71 8.29 -13.44
N PRO A 424 -3.60 8.23 -12.69
CA PRO A 424 -2.53 9.22 -12.79
C PRO A 424 -1.96 9.26 -14.21
N ARG A 425 -1.69 10.47 -14.71
CA ARG A 425 -1.20 10.66 -16.08
C ARG A 425 0.32 10.68 -16.13
N VAL A 426 0.85 10.45 -17.31
CA VAL A 426 2.29 10.59 -17.57
C VAL A 426 2.72 12.01 -17.18
N ASN A 427 3.82 12.12 -16.45
CA ASN A 427 4.40 13.28 -15.78
C ASN A 427 3.72 13.73 -14.48
N ASP A 428 2.59 13.16 -14.06
CA ASP A 428 2.08 13.40 -12.70
C ASP A 428 3.09 12.90 -11.66
N GLU A 429 3.16 13.59 -10.52
CA GLU A 429 3.90 13.13 -9.35
C GLU A 429 2.98 12.38 -8.41
N VAL A 430 3.37 11.16 -8.06
CA VAL A 430 2.60 10.25 -7.21
C VAL A 430 3.37 9.93 -5.94
N VAL A 431 2.62 9.74 -4.85
CA VAL A 431 3.16 9.25 -3.59
C VAL A 431 3.15 7.73 -3.61
N ILE A 432 4.32 7.14 -3.43
CA ILE A 432 4.53 5.69 -3.40
C ILE A 432 4.80 5.27 -1.96
N ASP A 433 4.04 4.32 -1.48
CA ASP A 433 4.34 3.54 -0.31
C ASP A 433 4.73 2.12 -0.72
N PHE A 434 5.18 1.30 0.22
CA PHE A 434 5.68 -0.03 -0.05
C PHE A 434 5.04 -1.04 0.90
N ILE A 435 4.42 -2.07 0.37
CA ILE A 435 3.74 -3.09 1.18
C ILE A 435 4.76 -3.78 2.10
N ASN A 436 4.54 -3.71 3.41
CA ASN A 436 5.47 -4.16 4.46
C ASN A 436 6.87 -3.49 4.42
N GLY A 437 6.98 -2.32 3.80
CA GLY A 437 8.25 -1.66 3.57
C GLY A 437 9.15 -2.35 2.55
N ASP A 438 8.63 -3.28 1.75
CA ASP A 438 9.38 -4.03 0.75
C ASP A 438 9.55 -3.21 -0.54
N PRO A 439 10.77 -2.80 -0.92
CA PRO A 439 10.99 -2.02 -2.13
C PRO A 439 10.55 -2.72 -3.43
N ASP A 440 10.38 -4.05 -3.40
CA ASP A 440 9.88 -4.82 -4.53
C ASP A 440 8.34 -4.71 -4.68
N ARG A 441 7.63 -4.12 -3.73
CA ARG A 441 6.16 -4.07 -3.67
C ARG A 441 5.61 -2.64 -3.54
N PRO A 442 5.90 -1.77 -4.52
CA PRO A 442 5.41 -0.39 -4.52
C PRO A 442 3.90 -0.32 -4.73
N ILE A 443 3.26 0.65 -4.08
CA ILE A 443 1.85 1.00 -4.25
C ILE A 443 1.67 2.51 -4.21
N VAL A 444 0.90 3.06 -5.16
CA VAL A 444 0.54 4.49 -5.16
C VAL A 444 -0.55 4.71 -4.12
N THR A 445 -0.29 5.57 -3.15
CA THR A 445 -1.22 5.93 -2.07
C THR A 445 -1.78 7.35 -2.21
N GLY A 446 -1.14 8.20 -3.03
CA GLY A 446 -1.58 9.58 -3.23
C GLY A 446 -0.97 10.24 -4.45
N ARG A 447 -1.28 11.53 -4.59
CA ARG A 447 -0.76 12.42 -5.63
C ARG A 447 -0.41 13.75 -5.01
N VAL A 448 0.59 14.42 -5.55
CA VAL A 448 1.01 15.75 -5.11
C VAL A 448 1.20 16.66 -6.31
N TYR A 449 0.94 17.94 -6.11
CA TYR A 449 1.29 18.95 -7.09
C TYR A 449 2.76 19.36 -6.93
N ASN A 450 3.36 19.83 -8.03
CA ASN A 450 4.70 20.38 -8.03
C ASN A 450 4.78 21.59 -9.00
N GLU A 451 5.94 22.23 -9.10
CA GLU A 451 6.10 23.42 -9.92
C GLU A 451 5.80 23.21 -11.42
N ALA A 452 5.99 21.97 -11.93
CA ALA A 452 5.65 21.61 -13.30
C ALA A 452 4.19 21.21 -13.50
N SER A 453 3.47 20.89 -12.41
CA SER A 453 2.09 20.41 -12.41
C SER A 453 1.32 21.08 -11.29
N MET A 454 0.91 22.34 -11.50
CA MET A 454 0.20 23.16 -10.52
C MET A 454 -1.29 22.79 -10.42
N PRO A 455 -1.95 23.12 -9.29
CA PRO A 455 -3.40 22.96 -9.12
C PRO A 455 -4.21 23.63 -10.23
N PRO A 456 -5.42 23.12 -10.54
CA PRO A 456 -6.25 23.64 -11.64
C PRO A 456 -6.75 25.07 -11.40
N TRP A 457 -6.80 25.52 -10.15
CA TRP A 457 -7.16 26.88 -9.79
C TRP A 457 -6.01 27.56 -9.06
N PRO A 458 -5.78 28.90 -9.32
CA PRO A 458 -4.62 29.58 -8.79
C PRO A 458 -4.70 29.77 -7.28
N LEU A 459 -3.87 29.08 -6.54
CA LEU A 459 -3.72 29.26 -5.11
C LEU A 459 -2.68 30.37 -4.80
N PRO A 460 -2.83 31.09 -3.68
CA PRO A 460 -3.88 31.02 -2.66
C PRO A 460 -5.18 31.78 -3.00
N ALA A 461 -5.27 32.45 -4.13
CA ALA A 461 -6.40 33.30 -4.49
C ALA A 461 -7.73 32.53 -4.59
N ALA A 462 -7.69 31.31 -5.06
CA ALA A 462 -8.83 30.40 -5.20
C ALA A 462 -8.93 29.39 -4.03
N ALA A 463 -8.52 29.75 -2.81
CA ALA A 463 -8.52 28.83 -1.68
C ALA A 463 -9.93 28.38 -1.25
N THR A 464 -10.97 29.11 -1.62
CA THR A 464 -12.38 28.76 -1.37
C THR A 464 -12.97 27.84 -2.46
N GLN A 465 -12.22 27.54 -3.52
CA GLN A 465 -12.66 26.66 -4.60
C GLN A 465 -12.22 25.22 -4.36
N MET A 466 -13.15 24.29 -4.51
CA MET A 466 -12.87 22.87 -4.46
C MET A 466 -13.59 22.14 -5.59
N GLY A 467 -13.09 20.95 -5.98
CA GLY A 467 -13.77 20.13 -6.99
C GLY A 467 -12.83 19.34 -7.86
N PHE A 468 -13.33 18.96 -9.03
CA PHE A 468 -12.64 18.17 -10.03
C PHE A 468 -12.62 18.90 -11.36
N LEU A 469 -11.47 18.95 -11.99
CA LEU A 469 -11.30 19.39 -13.36
C LEU A 469 -10.50 18.32 -14.11
N SER A 470 -11.14 17.71 -15.11
CA SER A 470 -10.49 16.73 -15.97
C SER A 470 -9.81 17.44 -17.16
N ARG A 471 -9.13 16.67 -17.98
CA ARG A 471 -8.56 17.16 -19.23
C ARG A 471 -8.79 16.13 -20.33
N SER A 472 -9.25 16.56 -21.50
CA SER A 472 -9.45 15.66 -22.63
C SER A 472 -8.13 15.03 -23.06
N LYS A 473 -8.09 13.74 -23.35
CA LYS A 473 -6.93 13.09 -23.98
C LYS A 473 -6.77 13.70 -25.37
N ASP A 474 -5.56 14.05 -25.73
CA ASP A 474 -5.20 14.64 -27.03
C ASP A 474 -5.89 15.98 -27.33
N GLY A 475 -6.48 16.64 -26.32
CA GLY A 475 -7.09 17.95 -26.39
C GLY A 475 -6.15 19.09 -25.97
N THR A 476 -6.66 20.33 -26.07
CA THR A 476 -5.98 21.51 -25.56
C THR A 476 -6.13 21.64 -24.02
N PRO A 477 -5.38 22.50 -23.34
CA PRO A 477 -5.57 22.81 -21.94
C PRO A 477 -6.98 23.29 -21.55
N ASP A 478 -7.73 23.85 -22.49
CA ASP A 478 -9.10 24.36 -22.25
C ASP A 478 -10.17 23.28 -22.37
N ASN A 479 -9.85 22.10 -22.94
CA ASN A 479 -10.80 21.01 -23.09
C ASN A 479 -10.92 20.19 -21.78
N ALA A 480 -11.98 20.42 -21.04
CA ALA A 480 -12.16 19.84 -19.71
C ALA A 480 -13.64 19.57 -19.35
N ASN A 481 -13.89 18.51 -18.60
CA ASN A 481 -15.11 18.37 -17.80
C ASN A 481 -14.81 18.78 -16.36
N ALA A 482 -15.75 19.43 -15.71
CA ALA A 482 -15.54 19.93 -14.36
C ALA A 482 -16.77 19.82 -13.46
N LEU A 483 -16.51 19.67 -12.17
CA LEU A 483 -17.46 19.91 -11.08
C LEU A 483 -16.70 20.74 -10.05
N ARG A 484 -17.12 22.01 -9.86
CA ARG A 484 -16.46 22.95 -8.94
C ARG A 484 -17.48 23.53 -7.97
N PHE A 485 -17.06 23.72 -6.74
CA PHE A 485 -17.75 24.47 -5.71
C PHE A 485 -16.95 25.73 -5.39
N GLU A 486 -17.62 26.86 -5.28
CA GLU A 486 -17.10 28.09 -4.70
C GLU A 486 -17.82 28.33 -3.38
N ASP A 487 -17.07 28.40 -2.27
CA ASP A 487 -17.60 28.51 -0.92
C ASP A 487 -17.36 29.91 -0.28
N ARG A 488 -17.02 30.91 -1.11
CA ARG A 488 -16.89 32.29 -0.61
C ARG A 488 -18.26 32.86 -0.33
N ALA A 489 -18.49 33.33 0.89
CA ALA A 489 -19.77 33.91 1.31
C ALA A 489 -20.23 35.04 0.37
N GLY A 490 -21.41 34.88 -0.21
CA GLY A 490 -22.02 35.80 -1.20
C GLY A 490 -21.59 35.59 -2.64
N GLU A 491 -20.70 34.64 -2.90
CA GLU A 491 -20.25 34.23 -4.24
C GLU A 491 -20.41 32.71 -4.46
N GLU A 492 -21.13 32.02 -3.56
CA GLU A 492 -21.29 30.55 -3.57
C GLU A 492 -21.81 30.06 -4.91
N GLN A 493 -21.16 29.04 -5.47
CA GLN A 493 -21.52 28.50 -6.76
C GLN A 493 -21.22 26.99 -6.84
N VAL A 494 -22.14 26.25 -7.43
CA VAL A 494 -21.87 24.91 -7.98
C VAL A 494 -21.82 25.02 -9.50
N TRP A 495 -20.66 24.70 -10.08
CA TRP A 495 -20.44 24.77 -11.52
C TRP A 495 -20.17 23.38 -12.10
N ILE A 496 -20.99 23.02 -13.10
CA ILE A 496 -20.86 21.76 -13.84
C ILE A 496 -20.59 22.09 -15.30
N GLN A 497 -19.50 21.56 -15.83
CA GLN A 497 -19.12 21.68 -17.23
C GLN A 497 -18.96 20.30 -17.87
N ALA A 498 -19.58 20.08 -19.01
CA ALA A 498 -19.29 18.97 -19.90
C ALA A 498 -18.66 19.50 -21.18
N GLU A 499 -17.51 19.01 -21.55
CA GLU A 499 -16.79 19.43 -22.76
C GLU A 499 -17.58 19.11 -24.04
N ARG A 500 -18.34 18.04 -24.04
CA ARG A 500 -19.12 17.63 -25.20
C ARG A 500 -20.55 17.31 -24.85
N ASN A 501 -20.83 16.23 -24.14
CA ASN A 501 -22.18 15.75 -23.85
C ASN A 501 -22.36 15.65 -22.33
N LEU A 502 -23.55 16.05 -21.88
CA LEU A 502 -24.03 15.79 -20.53
C LEU A 502 -25.27 14.89 -20.60
N ASP A 503 -25.17 13.69 -20.04
CA ASP A 503 -26.26 12.74 -19.94
C ASP A 503 -26.66 12.59 -18.47
N VAL A 504 -27.94 12.85 -18.17
CA VAL A 504 -28.51 12.68 -16.82
C VAL A 504 -29.60 11.63 -16.87
N ASN A 505 -29.43 10.52 -16.18
CA ASN A 505 -30.40 9.43 -16.12
C ASN A 505 -30.92 9.28 -14.68
N VAL A 506 -32.20 9.59 -14.49
CA VAL A 506 -32.88 9.45 -13.20
C VAL A 506 -33.92 8.34 -13.31
N LYS A 507 -33.75 7.29 -12.51
CA LYS A 507 -34.63 6.09 -12.64
C LYS A 507 -35.96 6.18 -11.93
N ASN A 508 -36.16 7.18 -11.10
CA ASN A 508 -37.43 7.44 -10.43
C ASN A 508 -37.78 8.93 -10.56
N ASP A 509 -37.71 9.72 -9.54
CA ASP A 509 -38.16 11.10 -9.54
C ASP A 509 -36.99 12.09 -9.62
N ALA A 510 -37.19 13.20 -10.32
CA ALA A 510 -36.27 14.35 -10.30
C ALA A 510 -37.03 15.59 -9.85
N THR A 511 -36.51 16.26 -8.82
CA THR A 511 -37.05 17.50 -8.28
C THR A 511 -36.06 18.63 -8.43
N ARG A 512 -36.51 19.82 -8.89
CA ARG A 512 -35.72 21.02 -9.01
C ARG A 512 -36.41 22.18 -8.33
N HIS A 513 -35.76 22.78 -7.32
CA HIS A 513 -36.26 23.98 -6.65
C HIS A 513 -35.26 25.12 -6.85
N ILE A 514 -35.77 26.30 -7.33
CA ILE A 514 -34.93 27.46 -7.63
C ILE A 514 -35.51 28.64 -6.88
N GLY A 515 -34.74 29.20 -5.96
CA GLY A 515 -35.18 30.27 -5.07
C GLY A 515 -35.26 31.66 -5.72
N SER A 516 -34.65 31.83 -6.90
CA SER A 516 -34.65 33.09 -7.64
C SER A 516 -34.91 32.84 -9.12
N ASN A 517 -33.96 33.14 -10.00
CA ASN A 517 -34.15 33.11 -11.44
C ASN A 517 -33.67 31.77 -12.02
N HIS A 518 -34.35 31.29 -13.05
CA HIS A 518 -33.97 30.16 -13.89
C HIS A 518 -33.88 30.58 -15.35
N SER A 519 -32.69 30.40 -15.96
CA SER A 519 -32.47 30.63 -17.37
C SER A 519 -32.11 29.33 -18.08
N HIS A 520 -32.71 29.09 -19.26
CA HIS A 520 -32.40 27.95 -20.09
C HIS A 520 -32.12 28.44 -21.52
N TYR A 521 -30.98 28.02 -22.09
CA TYR A 521 -30.55 28.45 -23.40
C TYR A 521 -30.06 27.26 -24.23
N VAL A 522 -30.68 27.04 -25.37
CA VAL A 522 -30.33 25.97 -26.32
C VAL A 522 -30.03 26.56 -27.70
N ARG A 523 -28.80 26.36 -28.19
CA ARG A 523 -28.37 26.93 -29.50
C ARG A 523 -28.98 26.25 -30.72
N LYS A 524 -29.44 25.02 -30.64
CA LYS A 524 -30.01 24.26 -31.76
C LYS A 524 -31.42 23.84 -31.44
N ASN A 525 -31.65 22.56 -31.24
CA ASN A 525 -32.97 22.00 -31.04
C ASN A 525 -33.18 21.60 -29.58
N GLU A 526 -34.39 21.87 -29.07
CA GLU A 526 -34.87 21.33 -27.79
C GLU A 526 -36.03 20.38 -28.09
N LEU A 527 -36.06 19.23 -27.47
CA LEU A 527 -37.14 18.26 -27.49
C LEU A 527 -37.61 18.02 -26.04
N HIS A 528 -38.85 18.34 -25.77
CA HIS A 528 -39.51 18.02 -24.50
C HIS A 528 -40.60 16.96 -24.74
N ARG A 529 -40.44 15.80 -24.11
CA ARG A 529 -41.38 14.69 -24.19
C ARG A 529 -41.88 14.30 -22.81
N VAL A 530 -43.17 14.32 -22.59
CA VAL A 530 -43.86 13.87 -21.39
C VAL A 530 -44.91 12.83 -21.79
N GLU A 531 -44.84 11.64 -21.20
CA GLU A 531 -45.72 10.52 -21.57
C GLU A 531 -47.04 10.54 -20.79
N ALA A 532 -47.16 11.38 -19.76
CA ALA A 532 -48.36 11.55 -18.99
C ALA A 532 -48.81 13.03 -18.99
N ASN A 533 -49.05 13.63 -17.84
CA ASN A 533 -49.51 14.98 -17.71
C ASN A 533 -48.37 15.98 -17.54
N GLN A 534 -48.46 17.13 -18.22
CA GLN A 534 -47.62 18.29 -17.95
C GLN A 534 -48.50 19.44 -17.43
N VAL A 535 -48.18 20.02 -16.32
CA VAL A 535 -48.82 21.19 -15.72
C VAL A 535 -47.83 22.34 -15.64
N GLN A 536 -48.16 23.48 -16.21
CA GLN A 536 -47.36 24.68 -16.07
C GLN A 536 -48.24 25.75 -15.36
N ALA A 537 -47.81 26.19 -14.19
CA ALA A 537 -48.46 27.24 -13.42
C ALA A 537 -47.53 28.44 -13.26
N VAL A 538 -47.92 29.60 -13.76
CA VAL A 538 -47.13 30.83 -13.72
C VAL A 538 -47.96 31.92 -13.01
N LYS A 539 -47.46 32.46 -11.92
CA LYS A 539 -48.17 33.54 -11.19
C LYS A 539 -48.12 34.86 -11.93
N GLY A 540 -47.06 35.15 -12.64
CA GLY A 540 -46.92 36.32 -13.53
C GLY A 540 -47.39 36.07 -14.94
N GLY A 541 -46.84 36.78 -15.91
CA GLY A 541 -47.15 36.58 -17.32
C GLY A 541 -46.37 35.43 -17.96
N THR A 542 -46.91 34.81 -19.01
CA THR A 542 -46.19 33.90 -19.89
C THR A 542 -46.13 34.51 -21.26
N GLU A 543 -44.96 34.61 -21.85
CA GLU A 543 -44.76 35.11 -23.22
C GLU A 543 -44.10 34.00 -24.05
N ILE A 544 -44.67 33.70 -25.24
CA ILE A 544 -44.12 32.74 -26.17
C ILE A 544 -43.83 33.48 -27.46
N LEU A 545 -42.55 33.63 -27.82
CA LEU A 545 -42.09 34.35 -28.99
C LEU A 545 -41.46 33.35 -29.98
N THR A 546 -41.93 33.35 -31.25
CA THR A 546 -41.32 32.58 -32.33
C THR A 546 -40.84 33.54 -33.41
N GLY A 547 -39.53 33.56 -33.69
CA GLY A 547 -38.93 34.53 -34.66
C GLY A 547 -39.29 34.28 -36.10
N GLN A 548 -39.03 33.13 -36.61
CA GLN A 548 -39.41 32.65 -37.97
C GLN A 548 -39.94 31.22 -37.85
N GLY A 549 -41.14 30.99 -38.21
CA GLY A 549 -41.72 29.67 -38.12
C GLY A 549 -43.19 29.74 -37.64
N LYS A 550 -43.73 28.66 -37.21
CA LYS A 550 -45.10 28.51 -36.75
C LYS A 550 -45.15 27.92 -35.31
N LEU A 551 -46.18 28.28 -34.61
CA LEU A 551 -46.59 27.63 -33.39
C LEU A 551 -47.76 26.72 -33.71
N ASP A 552 -47.57 25.39 -33.73
CA ASP A 552 -48.61 24.41 -33.97
C ASP A 552 -49.02 23.76 -32.65
N ALA A 553 -50.33 23.65 -32.42
CA ALA A 553 -50.89 22.85 -31.35
C ALA A 553 -51.89 21.87 -31.95
N THR A 554 -51.63 20.59 -31.85
CA THR A 554 -52.55 19.52 -32.26
C THR A 554 -53.05 18.84 -30.99
N VAL A 555 -54.33 19.04 -30.70
CA VAL A 555 -54.94 18.60 -29.45
C VAL A 555 -56.34 18.11 -29.72
N GLU A 556 -56.85 17.23 -28.87
CA GLU A 556 -58.28 16.78 -28.96
C GLU A 556 -59.23 17.93 -28.55
N GLN A 557 -58.83 18.69 -27.52
CA GLN A 557 -59.60 19.85 -27.06
C GLN A 557 -58.67 20.99 -26.69
N TYR A 558 -58.92 22.22 -27.15
CA TYR A 558 -58.17 23.43 -26.84
C TYR A 558 -59.10 24.45 -26.17
N VAL A 559 -58.86 24.79 -24.92
CA VAL A 559 -59.61 25.77 -24.13
C VAL A 559 -58.71 26.93 -23.77
N LEU A 560 -59.10 28.13 -24.20
CA LEU A 560 -58.46 29.39 -23.78
C LEU A 560 -59.46 30.16 -22.90
N ALA A 561 -59.14 30.39 -21.66
CA ALA A 561 -59.93 31.18 -20.74
C ALA A 561 -59.14 32.40 -20.23
N SER A 562 -59.74 33.59 -20.33
CA SER A 562 -59.12 34.82 -19.84
C SER A 562 -60.12 35.57 -18.95
N GLY A 563 -59.63 36.08 -17.80
CA GLY A 563 -60.46 36.84 -16.83
C GLY A 563 -60.76 38.26 -17.29
N SER A 564 -60.04 38.82 -18.24
CA SER A 564 -60.21 40.21 -18.68
C SER A 564 -60.45 40.31 -20.20
N GLN A 565 -59.57 39.85 -21.00
CA GLN A 565 -59.57 39.93 -22.41
C GLN A 565 -58.80 38.80 -23.08
N LEU A 566 -59.36 38.15 -24.10
CA LEU A 566 -58.68 37.30 -25.03
C LEU A 566 -58.61 37.98 -26.42
N ARG A 567 -57.40 38.12 -26.98
CA ARG A 567 -57.12 38.73 -28.26
C ARG A 567 -56.38 37.76 -29.18
N LEU A 568 -56.85 37.54 -30.36
CA LEU A 568 -56.19 36.85 -31.48
C LEU A 568 -55.91 37.89 -32.57
N ILE A 569 -54.66 38.26 -32.83
CA ILE A 569 -54.28 39.34 -33.75
C ILE A 569 -53.43 38.76 -34.88
N CYS A 570 -53.73 39.12 -36.11
CA CYS A 570 -52.97 38.82 -37.32
C CYS A 570 -52.94 40.03 -38.24
N GLY A 571 -51.80 40.73 -38.21
CA GLY A 571 -51.68 41.98 -38.96
C GLY A 571 -52.73 43.02 -38.55
N ASN A 572 -53.61 43.47 -39.52
CA ASN A 572 -54.71 44.41 -39.28
C ASN A 572 -56.05 43.75 -38.91
N SER A 573 -56.08 42.46 -38.62
CA SER A 573 -57.28 41.69 -38.25
C SER A 573 -57.13 41.20 -36.82
N ALA A 574 -58.24 41.24 -36.04
CA ALA A 574 -58.27 40.76 -34.68
C ALA A 574 -59.66 40.14 -34.34
N ILE A 575 -59.61 39.15 -33.40
CA ILE A 575 -60.79 38.61 -32.70
C ILE A 575 -60.52 38.96 -31.22
N GLU A 576 -61.44 39.72 -30.59
CA GLU A 576 -61.40 40.11 -29.22
C GLU A 576 -62.63 39.61 -28.46
N LEU A 577 -62.42 38.94 -27.34
CA LEU A 577 -63.37 38.56 -26.32
C LEU A 577 -63.12 39.34 -25.07
N ASN A 578 -64.07 40.14 -24.62
CA ASN A 578 -63.87 40.96 -23.40
C ASN A 578 -64.75 40.39 -22.27
N ALA A 579 -64.32 40.57 -21.03
CA ALA A 579 -65.02 40.07 -19.84
C ALA A 579 -66.42 40.63 -19.65
N ASN A 580 -66.77 41.77 -20.29
CA ASN A 580 -68.11 42.36 -20.29
C ASN A 580 -69.08 41.64 -21.28
N GLY A 581 -68.66 40.56 -21.89
CA GLY A 581 -69.48 39.83 -22.89
C GLY A 581 -69.40 40.38 -24.30
N GLN A 582 -68.56 41.39 -24.58
CA GLN A 582 -68.46 41.95 -25.93
C GLN A 582 -67.45 41.14 -26.77
N ILE A 583 -67.86 40.78 -27.95
CA ILE A 583 -67.02 40.10 -28.98
C ILE A 583 -66.79 41.06 -30.12
N ASN A 584 -65.52 41.40 -30.41
CA ASN A 584 -65.20 42.26 -31.59
C ASN A 584 -64.44 41.45 -32.63
N LEU A 585 -64.92 41.55 -33.88
CA LEU A 585 -64.24 41.06 -35.08
C LEU A 585 -63.79 42.27 -35.86
N VAL A 586 -62.54 42.50 -36.04
CA VAL A 586 -61.89 43.68 -36.67
C VAL A 586 -61.06 43.23 -37.86
N GLY A 587 -61.24 43.86 -39.03
CA GLY A 587 -60.45 43.59 -40.24
C GLY A 587 -60.98 44.43 -41.43
N LYS A 588 -60.18 44.43 -42.52
CA LYS A 588 -60.60 45.10 -43.76
C LYS A 588 -61.77 44.44 -44.48
N GLY A 589 -61.99 43.17 -44.25
CA GLY A 589 -63.06 42.39 -44.80
C GLY A 589 -63.46 41.25 -43.88
N PHE A 590 -64.66 40.74 -44.00
CA PHE A 590 -65.12 39.61 -43.21
C PHE A 590 -66.00 38.74 -44.14
N ASN A 591 -65.69 37.48 -44.19
CA ASN A 591 -66.50 36.48 -44.92
C ASN A 591 -67.00 35.44 -43.95
N LEU A 592 -68.29 35.21 -43.91
CA LEU A 592 -68.87 34.10 -43.17
C LEU A 592 -69.43 33.15 -44.22
N PHE A 593 -68.85 31.97 -44.32
CA PHE A 593 -69.34 30.91 -45.17
C PHE A 593 -69.88 29.79 -44.28
N VAL A 594 -71.07 29.35 -44.52
CA VAL A 594 -71.72 28.28 -43.77
C VAL A 594 -72.31 27.27 -44.80
N GLU A 595 -71.82 26.04 -44.68
CA GLU A 595 -72.36 24.92 -45.46
C GLU A 595 -73.48 24.24 -44.65
N GLY A 596 -74.74 24.54 -45.02
CA GLY A 596 -75.89 24.16 -44.24
C GLY A 596 -76.62 25.36 -43.61
N ASP A 597 -77.46 25.11 -42.61
CA ASP A 597 -78.29 26.13 -41.98
C ASP A 597 -77.51 27.01 -41.02
N GLY A 598 -77.46 28.30 -41.23
CA GLY A 598 -76.80 29.30 -40.30
C GLY A 598 -77.87 30.20 -39.67
N ASN A 599 -77.77 30.33 -38.31
CA ASN A 599 -78.69 31.22 -37.56
C ASN A 599 -77.92 32.35 -36.88
N ILE A 600 -78.32 33.59 -37.02
CA ILE A 600 -77.86 34.71 -36.22
C ILE A 600 -79.09 35.23 -35.42
N THR A 601 -79.12 35.01 -34.14
CA THR A 601 -80.26 35.36 -33.28
C THR A 601 -79.87 36.38 -32.19
N THR A 602 -80.60 37.36 -31.92
CA THR A 602 -80.48 38.28 -30.78
C THR A 602 -81.62 38.05 -29.80
N SER A 603 -81.26 37.89 -28.51
CA SER A 603 -82.22 37.76 -27.42
C SER A 603 -82.40 39.14 -26.79
N GLY A 604 -83.54 39.78 -27.14
CA GLY A 604 -83.91 41.06 -26.57
C GLY A 604 -83.28 42.34 -27.17
N GLY A 605 -82.54 42.21 -28.28
CA GLY A 605 -81.92 43.36 -28.98
C GLY A 605 -82.16 43.41 -30.47
N LYS A 606 -81.64 44.42 -31.14
CA LYS A 606 -81.72 44.58 -32.61
C LYS A 606 -80.43 44.06 -33.26
N LEU A 607 -80.59 43.31 -34.32
CA LEU A 607 -79.47 42.98 -35.24
C LEU A 607 -79.28 44.17 -36.20
N ASN A 608 -78.22 44.87 -36.08
CA ASN A 608 -77.86 45.99 -36.95
C ASN A 608 -76.83 45.55 -37.99
N LEU A 609 -77.22 45.55 -39.26
CA LEU A 609 -76.22 45.28 -40.35
C LEU A 609 -76.07 46.63 -41.10
N ASN A 610 -74.79 46.98 -41.33
CA ASN A 610 -74.35 48.16 -42.08
C ASN A 610 -75.01 49.53 -41.64
N THR A 611 -75.04 49.78 -40.39
CA THR A 611 -75.67 51.04 -39.79
C THR A 611 -74.69 52.20 -39.93
N ALA A 612 -75.16 53.33 -40.50
CA ALA A 612 -74.43 54.57 -40.59
C ALA A 612 -74.13 55.08 -39.13
N GLY A 613 -72.86 55.30 -38.82
CA GLY A 613 -72.36 55.77 -37.53
C GLY A 613 -71.87 54.71 -36.54
N ALA A 614 -71.81 53.45 -36.90
CA ALA A 614 -71.08 52.44 -36.11
C ALA A 614 -69.61 52.83 -36.04
N LYS A 615 -69.15 53.15 -34.83
CA LYS A 615 -67.71 53.39 -34.65
C LYS A 615 -67.02 52.04 -34.71
N PRO A 616 -65.96 51.84 -35.54
CA PRO A 616 -65.13 50.67 -35.46
C PRO A 616 -64.45 50.59 -34.05
N GLY A 617 -64.47 49.42 -33.45
CA GLY A 617 -63.67 49.22 -32.23
C GLY A 617 -62.22 49.57 -32.58
N THR A 618 -61.66 50.51 -31.83
CA THR A 618 -60.25 50.86 -32.01
C THR A 618 -59.41 49.81 -31.39
N THR A 619 -58.94 48.84 -32.17
CA THR A 619 -57.81 48.01 -31.80
C THR A 619 -56.53 48.78 -32.06
N ALA A 620 -55.77 49.11 -31.04
CA ALA A 620 -54.41 49.58 -31.24
C ALA A 620 -53.65 48.46 -32.01
N PRO A 621 -52.86 48.80 -33.04
CA PRO A 621 -52.03 47.82 -33.68
C PRO A 621 -51.14 47.22 -32.58
N GLY A 622 -50.97 45.92 -32.60
CA GLY A 622 -50.05 45.20 -31.74
C GLY A 622 -48.64 45.78 -31.99
N PRO A 623 -47.79 45.85 -30.97
CA PRO A 623 -46.43 46.31 -31.11
C PRO A 623 -45.70 45.52 -32.22
N ASP A 624 -44.78 46.19 -32.91
CA ASP A 624 -44.01 45.56 -33.99
C ASP A 624 -42.95 44.58 -33.39
N HIS A 625 -43.39 43.36 -33.16
CA HIS A 625 -42.63 42.33 -32.43
C HIS A 625 -41.31 41.85 -33.08
N LYS A 626 -40.99 42.22 -34.31
CA LYS A 626 -39.74 41.80 -34.96
C LYS A 626 -38.51 42.42 -34.38
N GLN A 627 -38.60 43.64 -33.85
CA GLN A 627 -37.45 44.32 -33.21
C GLN A 627 -37.35 43.96 -31.74
N ASP A 628 -38.49 43.74 -31.06
CA ASP A 628 -38.51 43.39 -29.63
C ASP A 628 -38.04 41.99 -29.36
N ILE A 629 -38.27 41.01 -30.23
CA ILE A 629 -37.78 39.63 -30.09
C ILE A 629 -36.25 39.59 -30.10
N LYS A 630 -35.61 40.37 -30.98
CA LYS A 630 -34.15 40.36 -31.07
C LYS A 630 -33.51 40.99 -29.84
N GLN A 631 -34.06 42.09 -29.31
CA GLN A 631 -33.59 42.77 -28.12
C GLN A 631 -33.90 42.00 -26.83
N ALA A 632 -35.06 41.36 -26.72
CA ALA A 632 -35.43 40.55 -25.54
C ALA A 632 -34.54 39.28 -25.42
N VAL A 633 -34.25 38.63 -26.55
CA VAL A 633 -33.34 37.47 -26.57
C VAL A 633 -31.87 37.86 -26.23
N GLU A 634 -31.41 39.03 -26.76
CA GLU A 634 -30.04 39.48 -26.50
C GLU A 634 -29.89 40.09 -25.09
N ALA A 635 -30.91 40.67 -24.52
CA ALA A 635 -30.87 41.31 -23.17
C ALA A 635 -31.03 40.34 -22.00
N GLN A 636 -31.78 39.21 -22.15
CA GLN A 636 -32.03 38.25 -21.09
C GLN A 636 -30.97 37.14 -20.99
N PHE A 637 -30.19 36.90 -22.04
CA PHE A 637 -29.14 35.90 -22.06
C PHE A 637 -27.74 36.54 -22.13
N THR A 638 -27.38 37.35 -21.19
CA THR A 638 -25.97 37.60 -20.92
C THR A 638 -25.49 36.42 -20.08
N PRO A 639 -24.62 35.52 -20.58
CA PRO A 639 -23.99 34.52 -19.74
C PRO A 639 -23.31 35.30 -18.58
N GLY A 640 -23.50 34.85 -17.35
CA GLY A 640 -22.81 35.45 -16.22
C GLY A 640 -21.36 35.65 -16.64
N LYS A 641 -20.89 36.89 -16.64
CA LYS A 641 -19.53 37.22 -17.03
C LYS A 641 -18.61 36.25 -16.25
N GLU A 642 -17.89 35.40 -16.97
CA GLU A 642 -16.68 34.84 -16.43
C GLU A 642 -15.92 35.99 -15.82
N SER A 643 -15.70 35.98 -14.50
CA SER A 643 -14.77 36.89 -13.90
C SER A 643 -13.41 36.60 -14.54
N LYS A 644 -13.05 37.39 -15.55
CA LYS A 644 -11.70 37.36 -16.10
C LYS A 644 -10.80 37.61 -14.90
N SER A 645 -10.03 36.59 -14.53
CA SER A 645 -8.97 36.71 -13.56
C SER A 645 -8.17 37.96 -13.89
N ALA A 646 -8.24 38.97 -13.04
CA ALA A 646 -7.38 40.13 -13.15
C ALA A 646 -5.94 39.64 -13.00
N ALA A 647 -5.10 40.03 -13.95
CA ALA A 647 -3.67 39.86 -13.86
C ALA A 647 -3.13 40.48 -12.55
N PRO A 648 -2.05 39.94 -11.97
CA PRO A 648 -1.59 40.31 -10.66
C PRO A 648 -1.05 41.75 -10.66
N ALA A 649 -1.70 42.62 -9.94
CA ALA A 649 -1.14 43.90 -9.53
C ALA A 649 -0.29 43.69 -8.27
N GLN A 650 1.03 43.78 -8.44
CA GLN A 650 1.93 43.98 -7.30
C GLN A 650 1.67 45.32 -6.65
N LYS A 651 1.50 45.36 -5.35
CA LYS A 651 2.18 46.21 -4.37
C LYS A 651 1.41 46.37 -3.03
N GLY A 652 2.18 46.30 -1.94
CA GLY A 652 2.08 47.15 -0.79
C GLY A 652 1.53 46.52 0.50
N HIS A 653 2.46 46.30 1.41
CA HIS A 653 2.21 46.05 2.85
C HIS A 653 1.32 47.08 3.51
N ALA A 654 0.41 46.64 4.38
CA ALA A 654 0.20 47.26 5.67
C ALA A 654 -0.56 46.31 6.62
N ALA A 655 -0.01 46.13 7.79
CA ALA A 655 -0.61 45.42 8.92
C ALA A 655 -1.75 46.31 9.50
N GLY A 656 -2.86 45.64 9.79
CA GLY A 656 -3.97 46.27 10.52
C GLY A 656 -4.72 45.23 11.34
N GLN A 657 -4.53 45.28 12.64
CA GLN A 657 -5.34 44.58 13.63
C GLN A 657 -6.81 44.98 13.49
N ALA A 658 -7.72 44.04 13.48
CA ALA A 658 -9.14 44.29 13.64
C ALA A 658 -9.76 43.37 14.67
N ASN A 659 -10.43 43.99 15.58
CA ASN A 659 -11.09 43.53 16.78
C ASN A 659 -12.16 42.44 16.53
N ILE A 660 -12.17 41.48 17.44
CA ILE A 660 -13.26 40.54 17.66
C ILE A 660 -14.46 41.29 18.24
N VAL A 661 -15.57 41.30 17.53
CA VAL A 661 -16.89 41.62 18.09
C VAL A 661 -17.72 40.36 18.09
N SER A 662 -17.95 39.85 19.27
CA SER A 662 -18.86 38.75 19.55
C SER A 662 -20.31 39.19 19.34
N ALA A 663 -21.00 38.57 18.39
CA ALA A 663 -22.46 38.66 18.29
C ALA A 663 -23.06 37.33 18.69
N SER A 664 -23.70 37.30 19.85
CA SER A 664 -24.52 36.21 20.34
C SER A 664 -25.70 35.96 19.39
N ARG A 665 -25.75 34.78 18.81
CA ARG A 665 -26.99 34.26 18.21
C ARG A 665 -27.43 33.03 18.98
N THR A 666 -28.60 33.08 19.56
CA THR A 666 -29.39 32.01 20.16
C THR A 666 -29.52 30.82 19.19
N PRO A 667 -29.32 29.58 19.64
CA PRO A 667 -29.45 28.44 18.77
C PRO A 667 -30.92 28.08 18.52
N SER A 668 -31.31 28.10 17.27
CA SER A 668 -32.50 27.42 16.77
C SER A 668 -32.29 25.92 16.91
N LYS A 669 -33.24 25.26 17.57
CA LYS A 669 -33.32 23.79 17.70
C LYS A 669 -33.44 23.15 16.32
N ASN A 670 -32.37 22.52 15.83
CA ASN A 670 -32.42 21.45 14.88
C ASN A 670 -31.79 20.21 15.52
N ASN A 671 -32.61 19.36 16.13
CA ASN A 671 -32.23 18.02 16.58
C ASN A 671 -32.01 17.14 15.35
N GLY A 672 -30.81 17.18 14.76
CA GLY A 672 -30.29 16.11 13.90
C GLY A 672 -30.17 14.86 14.78
N ASP A 673 -30.82 13.75 14.38
CA ASP A 673 -30.89 12.52 15.13
C ASP A 673 -29.48 11.97 15.47
N ASN A 674 -29.01 12.17 16.70
CA ASN A 674 -27.73 11.66 17.21
C ASN A 674 -27.62 10.13 17.04
N PHE A 675 -28.73 9.44 16.95
CA PHE A 675 -28.76 7.99 16.71
C PHE A 675 -28.05 7.61 15.41
N THR A 676 -28.29 8.31 14.31
CA THR A 676 -27.71 7.97 12.99
C THR A 676 -26.17 8.06 13.01
N LYS A 677 -25.62 9.09 13.65
CA LYS A 677 -24.17 9.23 13.79
C LYS A 677 -23.56 8.14 14.70
N ILE A 678 -24.18 7.88 15.81
CA ILE A 678 -23.71 6.92 16.82
C ILE A 678 -23.90 5.47 16.37
N SER A 679 -25.03 5.14 15.74
CA SER A 679 -25.28 3.79 15.22
C SER A 679 -24.32 3.40 14.11
N ALA A 680 -23.86 4.36 13.31
CA ALA A 680 -22.85 4.15 12.31
C ALA A 680 -21.55 3.58 12.90
N VAL A 681 -21.07 4.20 13.97
CA VAL A 681 -19.86 3.78 14.69
C VAL A 681 -20.03 2.41 15.34
N VAL A 682 -21.18 2.18 15.95
CA VAL A 682 -21.49 0.91 16.63
C VAL A 682 -21.54 -0.25 15.63
N LEU A 683 -22.20 -0.07 14.48
CA LEU A 683 -22.31 -1.10 13.44
C LEU A 683 -20.97 -1.41 12.74
N GLU A 684 -20.08 -0.44 12.65
CA GLU A 684 -18.71 -0.69 12.20
C GLU A 684 -17.93 -1.57 13.18
N ASN A 685 -18.18 -1.43 14.46
CA ASN A 685 -17.57 -2.24 15.52
C ASN A 685 -18.11 -3.69 15.55
N GLU A 686 -19.33 -3.95 15.08
CA GLU A 686 -20.00 -5.27 15.20
C GLU A 686 -19.63 -6.26 14.09
N GLY A 687 -19.05 -5.83 12.97
CA GLY A 687 -18.61 -6.71 11.89
C GLY A 687 -19.72 -7.44 11.13
N GLY A 688 -19.35 -8.48 10.35
CA GLY A 688 -20.26 -9.30 9.55
C GLY A 688 -20.79 -10.55 10.26
N TYR A 689 -21.29 -11.52 9.46
CA TYR A 689 -21.79 -12.79 9.97
C TYR A 689 -20.72 -13.62 10.64
N ALA A 690 -20.98 -14.02 11.88
CA ALA A 690 -20.12 -14.92 12.67
C ALA A 690 -20.96 -16.03 13.31
N ASN A 691 -20.39 -17.24 13.32
CA ASN A 691 -20.98 -18.40 13.99
C ASN A 691 -19.89 -19.14 14.77
N ARG A 692 -19.59 -18.64 15.98
CA ARG A 692 -18.53 -19.21 16.83
C ARG A 692 -19.16 -20.07 17.91
N ALA A 693 -18.59 -21.26 18.15
CA ALA A 693 -19.06 -22.21 19.14
C ALA A 693 -19.06 -21.65 20.59
N ALA A 694 -18.24 -20.62 20.86
CA ALA A 694 -18.16 -19.97 22.17
C ALA A 694 -19.25 -18.89 22.39
N ASP A 695 -20.06 -18.57 21.39
CA ASP A 695 -21.05 -17.49 21.46
C ASP A 695 -22.36 -18.01 22.01
N LYS A 696 -22.67 -17.71 23.29
CA LYS A 696 -23.89 -18.10 23.98
C LYS A 696 -25.17 -17.56 23.32
N GLY A 697 -25.09 -16.56 22.44
CA GLY A 697 -26.19 -15.98 21.68
C GLY A 697 -26.51 -16.67 20.36
N GLY A 698 -25.70 -17.64 19.93
CA GLY A 698 -25.77 -18.30 18.63
C GLY A 698 -25.20 -17.46 17.49
N PRO A 699 -25.45 -17.83 16.22
CA PRO A 699 -25.00 -17.08 15.06
C PRO A 699 -25.37 -15.60 15.14
N THR A 700 -24.45 -14.73 14.77
CA THR A 700 -24.61 -13.28 14.86
C THR A 700 -24.29 -12.64 13.51
N ASN A 701 -25.05 -11.63 13.11
CA ASN A 701 -24.71 -10.79 11.96
C ASN A 701 -25.00 -9.33 12.28
N ARG A 702 -24.04 -8.44 11.97
CA ARG A 702 -24.12 -7.00 12.31
C ARG A 702 -24.48 -6.75 13.79
N GLY A 703 -23.95 -7.59 14.68
CA GLY A 703 -24.24 -7.54 16.12
C GLY A 703 -25.62 -8.05 16.54
N ILE A 704 -26.51 -8.40 15.61
CA ILE A 704 -27.80 -9.02 15.94
C ILE A 704 -27.62 -10.52 16.13
N ALA A 705 -27.66 -10.96 17.39
CA ALA A 705 -27.58 -12.37 17.74
C ALA A 705 -28.84 -13.15 17.36
N TRP A 706 -28.71 -14.45 17.08
CA TRP A 706 -29.80 -15.31 16.68
C TRP A 706 -31.01 -15.24 17.62
N ASN A 707 -30.79 -15.16 18.91
CA ASN A 707 -31.87 -15.06 19.91
C ASN A 707 -32.64 -13.73 19.80
N THR A 708 -31.96 -12.63 19.52
CA THR A 708 -32.55 -11.32 19.26
C THR A 708 -33.31 -11.32 17.93
N TRP A 709 -32.72 -11.94 16.91
CA TRP A 709 -33.34 -12.08 15.59
C TRP A 709 -34.64 -12.86 15.65
N LYS A 710 -34.65 -14.04 16.31
CA LYS A 710 -35.88 -14.84 16.47
C LYS A 710 -37.02 -14.08 17.15
N LYS A 711 -36.67 -13.19 18.06
CA LYS A 711 -37.68 -12.48 18.87
C LYS A 711 -38.25 -11.26 18.11
N TYR A 712 -37.44 -10.55 17.34
CA TYR A 712 -37.80 -9.20 16.87
C TYR A 712 -37.83 -9.04 15.34
N ALA A 713 -37.29 -9.98 14.56
CA ALA A 713 -37.23 -9.84 13.09
C ALA A 713 -38.62 -9.66 12.45
N LYS A 714 -39.62 -10.45 12.91
CA LYS A 714 -40.96 -10.36 12.36
C LYS A 714 -41.70 -9.11 12.87
N GLU A 715 -41.56 -8.79 14.15
CA GLU A 715 -42.20 -7.64 14.79
C GLU A 715 -41.66 -6.28 14.28
N ASP A 716 -40.36 -6.14 14.12
CA ASP A 716 -39.71 -4.85 13.78
C ASP A 716 -39.51 -4.63 12.28
N LEU A 717 -39.31 -5.70 11.52
CA LEU A 717 -38.93 -5.64 10.13
C LEU A 717 -39.93 -6.33 9.18
N GLY A 718 -40.91 -7.06 9.70
CA GLY A 718 -41.82 -7.91 8.90
C GLY A 718 -41.12 -9.09 8.22
N VAL A 719 -39.92 -9.46 8.66
CA VAL A 719 -39.08 -10.50 8.06
C VAL A 719 -39.20 -11.80 8.86
N GLU A 720 -39.42 -12.94 8.19
CA GLU A 720 -39.43 -14.23 8.89
C GLU A 720 -38.08 -14.54 9.54
N PRO A 721 -38.08 -14.97 10.82
CA PRO A 721 -36.88 -15.14 11.62
C PRO A 721 -36.12 -16.43 11.27
N THR A 722 -35.61 -16.53 10.04
CA THR A 722 -34.76 -17.65 9.58
C THR A 722 -33.28 -17.29 9.65
N LEU A 723 -32.41 -18.31 9.72
CA LEU A 723 -30.95 -18.11 9.68
C LEU A 723 -30.48 -17.49 8.36
N ASP A 724 -31.14 -17.85 7.27
CA ASP A 724 -30.79 -17.29 5.95
C ASP A 724 -31.16 -15.81 5.84
N ASN A 725 -32.24 -15.38 6.47
CA ASN A 725 -32.59 -13.97 6.55
C ASN A 725 -31.67 -13.21 7.51
N LEU A 726 -31.23 -13.82 8.61
CA LEU A 726 -30.21 -13.22 9.47
C LEU A 726 -28.87 -13.02 8.73
N LYS A 727 -28.45 -13.98 7.91
CA LYS A 727 -27.22 -13.83 7.09
C LYS A 727 -27.33 -12.68 6.08
N LYS A 728 -28.53 -12.33 5.64
CA LYS A 728 -28.80 -11.30 4.64
C LYS A 728 -29.25 -9.96 5.24
N ILE A 729 -29.23 -9.81 6.59
CA ILE A 729 -29.67 -8.58 7.23
C ILE A 729 -28.88 -7.36 6.68
N THR A 730 -29.59 -6.31 6.28
CA THR A 730 -28.97 -5.06 5.84
C THR A 730 -28.58 -4.19 7.02
N ARG A 731 -27.78 -3.16 6.78
CA ARG A 731 -27.40 -2.17 7.80
C ARG A 731 -28.65 -1.46 8.34
N GLU A 732 -29.50 -1.00 7.47
CA GLU A 732 -30.72 -0.27 7.78
C GLU A 732 -31.67 -1.12 8.62
N GLN A 733 -31.78 -2.40 8.33
CA GLN A 733 -32.57 -3.35 9.13
C GLN A 733 -32.02 -3.56 10.54
N ALA A 734 -30.70 -3.63 10.66
CA ALA A 734 -30.04 -3.71 11.97
C ALA A 734 -30.24 -2.42 12.78
N GLU A 735 -30.14 -1.25 12.13
CA GLU A 735 -30.40 0.06 12.76
C GLU A 735 -31.83 0.19 13.28
N VAL A 736 -32.83 -0.33 12.58
CA VAL A 736 -34.23 -0.36 13.08
C VAL A 736 -34.35 -1.14 14.37
N ILE A 737 -33.76 -2.33 14.47
CA ILE A 737 -33.76 -3.14 15.69
C ILE A 737 -33.02 -2.42 16.82
N TYR A 738 -31.84 -1.88 16.53
CA TYR A 738 -31.02 -1.17 17.51
C TYR A 738 -31.75 0.07 18.06
N LYS A 739 -32.39 0.83 17.18
CA LYS A 739 -33.16 2.01 17.59
C LYS A 739 -34.32 1.64 18.48
N LYS A 740 -35.18 0.72 18.01
CA LYS A 740 -36.41 0.35 18.74
C LYS A 740 -36.17 -0.41 20.03
N ARG A 741 -35.08 -1.21 20.11
CA ARG A 741 -34.92 -2.16 21.24
C ARG A 741 -33.87 -1.70 22.27
N TYR A 742 -33.00 -0.81 21.91
CA TYR A 742 -31.90 -0.36 22.78
C TYR A 742 -31.81 1.16 22.94
N TRP A 743 -31.93 1.93 21.85
CA TRP A 743 -31.73 3.38 21.88
C TRP A 743 -32.94 4.13 22.48
N ASP A 744 -34.11 3.98 21.85
CA ASP A 744 -35.33 4.70 22.26
C ASP A 744 -35.81 4.31 23.68
N PRO A 745 -35.84 3.02 24.07
CA PRO A 745 -36.29 2.65 25.41
C PRO A 745 -35.40 3.17 26.55
N SER A 746 -34.13 3.35 26.30
CA SER A 746 -33.15 3.86 27.27
C SER A 746 -33.05 5.36 27.28
N GLY A 747 -33.59 6.07 26.27
CA GLY A 747 -33.56 7.54 26.18
C GLY A 747 -32.20 8.12 25.89
N PHE A 748 -31.29 7.39 25.22
CA PHE A 748 -29.92 7.85 24.92
C PHE A 748 -29.88 9.17 24.12
N ASN A 749 -30.95 9.52 23.42
CA ASN A 749 -31.08 10.78 22.70
C ASN A 749 -31.09 12.01 23.63
N GLU A 750 -31.36 11.82 24.92
CA GLU A 750 -31.41 12.87 25.92
C GLU A 750 -30.04 13.16 26.58
N ILE A 751 -29.00 12.34 26.30
CA ILE A 751 -27.64 12.61 26.74
C ILE A 751 -27.08 13.76 25.92
N LYS A 752 -26.68 14.83 26.62
CA LYS A 752 -26.24 16.09 26.00
C LYS A 752 -24.91 15.98 25.28
N ASP A 753 -23.99 15.15 25.80
CA ASP A 753 -22.67 14.93 25.22
C ASP A 753 -22.71 13.71 24.30
N PRO A 754 -22.47 13.90 22.96
CA PRO A 754 -22.57 12.80 21.99
C PRO A 754 -21.54 11.67 22.26
N LYS A 755 -20.38 12.01 22.79
CA LYS A 755 -19.32 11.03 23.09
C LYS A 755 -19.67 10.19 24.31
N LEU A 756 -20.26 10.81 25.31
CA LEU A 756 -20.81 10.12 26.47
C LEU A 756 -21.98 9.19 26.07
N ALA A 757 -22.84 9.66 25.16
CA ALA A 757 -23.92 8.85 24.60
C ALA A 757 -23.37 7.64 23.84
N LEU A 758 -22.38 7.83 22.97
CA LEU A 758 -21.70 6.78 22.23
C LEU A 758 -21.10 5.72 23.16
N MET A 759 -20.29 6.14 24.15
CA MET A 759 -19.61 5.23 25.08
C MET A 759 -20.60 4.39 25.88
N SER A 760 -21.66 5.01 26.37
CA SER A 760 -22.68 4.37 27.20
C SER A 760 -23.57 3.41 26.38
N TYR A 761 -23.97 3.83 25.21
CA TYR A 761 -24.79 3.04 24.29
C TYR A 761 -24.02 1.81 23.75
N ASP A 762 -22.80 2.02 23.26
CA ASP A 762 -21.95 0.94 22.74
C ASP A 762 -21.66 -0.13 23.80
N TRP A 763 -21.46 0.29 25.06
CA TRP A 763 -21.28 -0.68 26.15
C TRP A 763 -22.58 -1.42 26.50
N THR A 764 -23.72 -0.75 26.45
CA THR A 764 -25.03 -1.36 26.73
C THR A 764 -25.38 -2.46 25.74
N ILE A 765 -25.03 -2.27 24.47
CA ILE A 765 -25.25 -3.28 23.41
C ILE A 765 -24.34 -4.50 23.62
N THR A 766 -23.08 -4.28 24.02
CA THR A 766 -22.08 -5.34 24.10
C THR A 766 -22.09 -6.13 25.39
N SER A 767 -22.68 -5.61 26.47
CA SER A 767 -22.74 -6.33 27.74
C SER A 767 -23.92 -5.93 28.58
N GLY A 768 -24.57 -6.92 29.21
CA GLY A 768 -25.67 -6.71 30.14
C GLY A 768 -25.28 -6.09 31.49
N GLY A 769 -23.98 -5.81 31.72
CA GLY A 769 -23.48 -5.24 32.97
C GLY A 769 -23.27 -3.71 32.94
N ALA A 770 -23.40 -3.06 31.81
CA ALA A 770 -23.10 -1.66 31.61
C ALA A 770 -23.88 -0.72 32.55
N GLY A 771 -25.18 -0.84 32.58
CA GLY A 771 -26.06 0.00 33.42
C GLY A 771 -25.64 0.04 34.87
N ARG A 772 -25.46 -1.12 35.51
CA ARG A 772 -25.06 -1.19 36.92
C ARG A 772 -23.72 -0.54 37.21
N LYS A 773 -22.75 -0.74 36.36
CA LYS A 773 -21.39 -0.17 36.49
C LYS A 773 -21.40 1.36 36.34
N ILE A 774 -22.12 1.85 35.34
CA ILE A 774 -22.30 3.30 35.14
C ILE A 774 -23.02 3.94 36.31
N GLN A 775 -24.09 3.33 36.80
CA GLN A 775 -24.85 3.82 37.97
C GLN A 775 -24.00 3.79 39.24
N SER A 776 -23.22 2.72 39.50
CA SER A 776 -22.29 2.65 40.62
C SER A 776 -21.25 3.79 40.53
N LEU A 777 -20.65 4.01 39.34
CA LEU A 777 -19.72 5.11 39.13
C LEU A 777 -20.32 6.46 39.44
N LEU A 778 -21.52 6.74 38.94
CA LEU A 778 -22.24 8.01 39.20
C LEU A 778 -22.57 8.20 40.66
N LYS A 779 -22.91 7.15 41.37
CA LYS A 779 -23.24 7.17 42.80
C LYS A 779 -21.98 7.34 43.66
N GLU A 780 -20.94 6.55 43.40
CA GLU A 780 -19.78 6.42 44.28
C GLU A 780 -18.74 7.55 44.04
N GLU A 781 -18.45 7.84 42.79
CA GLU A 781 -17.42 8.87 42.47
C GLU A 781 -18.01 10.27 42.23
N TYR A 782 -19.25 10.35 41.71
CA TYR A 782 -19.85 11.68 41.39
C TYR A 782 -20.95 12.07 42.34
N GLY A 783 -21.18 11.29 43.42
CA GLY A 783 -22.14 11.60 44.52
C GLY A 783 -23.59 11.73 44.06
N LYS A 784 -23.99 11.09 42.93
CA LYS A 784 -25.34 11.22 42.42
C LYS A 784 -26.32 10.30 43.17
N ASN A 785 -27.48 10.86 43.58
CA ASN A 785 -28.50 10.12 44.29
C ASN A 785 -29.38 9.31 43.31
N ILE A 786 -28.88 8.16 42.87
CA ILE A 786 -29.57 7.24 41.94
C ILE A 786 -29.57 5.81 42.44
N ASN A 787 -30.56 5.02 42.05
CA ASN A 787 -30.59 3.55 42.31
C ASN A 787 -29.70 2.81 41.34
N VAL A 788 -29.02 1.76 41.80
CA VAL A 788 -28.20 0.87 40.98
C VAL A 788 -29.02 -0.34 40.57
N ASP A 789 -29.99 -0.13 39.68
CA ASP A 789 -30.91 -1.16 39.19
C ASP A 789 -30.43 -1.87 37.91
N GLY A 790 -29.47 -1.27 37.23
CA GLY A 790 -28.86 -1.77 35.98
C GLY A 790 -29.58 -1.31 34.73
N VAL A 791 -30.59 -0.46 34.83
CA VAL A 791 -31.32 0.09 33.68
C VAL A 791 -30.93 1.55 33.47
N ILE A 792 -30.34 1.86 32.30
CA ILE A 792 -30.11 3.23 31.93
C ILE A 792 -31.44 3.84 31.50
N GLY A 793 -32.00 4.69 32.34
CA GLY A 793 -33.26 5.38 32.11
C GLY A 793 -33.18 6.85 32.48
N PRO A 794 -34.31 7.61 32.45
CA PRO A 794 -34.31 9.06 32.59
C PRO A 794 -33.52 9.59 33.79
N LYS A 795 -33.63 8.97 34.97
CA LYS A 795 -32.89 9.38 36.18
C LYS A 795 -31.37 9.15 36.04
N THR A 796 -30.94 8.11 35.36
CA THR A 796 -29.53 7.86 35.11
C THR A 796 -28.99 8.88 34.10
N ILE A 797 -29.74 9.19 33.07
CA ILE A 797 -29.38 10.20 32.07
C ILE A 797 -29.34 11.59 32.68
N GLU A 798 -30.30 11.96 33.48
CA GLU A 798 -30.29 13.21 34.21
C GLU A 798 -29.04 13.33 35.10
N ALA A 799 -28.69 12.25 35.83
CA ALA A 799 -27.46 12.20 36.60
C ALA A 799 -26.21 12.36 35.75
N MET A 800 -26.11 11.68 34.58
CA MET A 800 -25.02 11.83 33.64
C MET A 800 -24.91 13.28 33.12
N ASN A 801 -26.01 13.88 32.68
CA ASN A 801 -26.07 15.24 32.20
C ASN A 801 -25.80 16.32 33.27
N SER A 802 -25.89 15.97 34.54
CA SER A 802 -25.61 16.86 35.67
C SER A 802 -24.14 16.85 36.12
N VAL A 803 -23.29 16.01 35.51
CA VAL A 803 -21.84 16.03 35.74
C VAL A 803 -21.23 17.16 34.93
N ALA A 804 -20.51 18.05 35.58
CA ALA A 804 -19.99 19.27 34.95
C ALA A 804 -18.90 18.97 33.90
N ASP A 805 -18.09 17.91 34.13
CA ASP A 805 -17.05 17.44 33.22
C ASP A 805 -17.50 16.13 32.61
N SER A 806 -18.24 16.22 31.49
CA SER A 806 -18.71 15.06 30.71
C SER A 806 -17.58 14.29 30.07
N LYS A 807 -16.47 14.97 29.72
CA LYS A 807 -15.28 14.34 29.17
C LYS A 807 -14.63 13.42 30.20
N ASN A 808 -14.39 13.91 31.40
CA ASN A 808 -13.86 13.08 32.49
C ASN A 808 -14.80 11.90 32.78
N LEU A 809 -16.12 12.12 32.82
CA LEU A 809 -17.08 11.03 32.99
C LEU A 809 -16.97 9.97 31.90
N THR A 810 -16.81 10.37 30.63
CA THR A 810 -16.65 9.46 29.50
C THR A 810 -15.37 8.63 29.62
N GLU A 811 -14.26 9.26 30.00
CA GLU A 811 -12.97 8.59 30.22
C GLU A 811 -13.06 7.61 31.39
N ARG A 812 -13.73 7.97 32.49
CA ARG A 812 -13.95 7.08 33.62
C ARG A 812 -14.83 5.87 33.27
N ILE A 813 -15.90 6.08 32.50
CA ILE A 813 -16.71 4.97 31.97
C ILE A 813 -15.86 4.05 31.09
N GLY A 814 -15.00 4.61 30.24
CA GLY A 814 -14.06 3.85 29.43
C GLY A 814 -13.11 3.00 30.30
N ALA A 815 -12.57 3.56 31.38
CA ALA A 815 -11.68 2.84 32.31
C ALA A 815 -12.37 1.67 32.99
N ILE A 816 -13.54 1.89 33.64
CA ILE A 816 -14.29 0.81 34.30
C ILE A 816 -14.80 -0.24 33.32
N ARG A 817 -15.00 0.10 32.05
CA ARG A 817 -15.33 -0.86 30.99
C ARG A 817 -14.13 -1.74 30.60
N LYS A 818 -12.91 -1.20 30.55
CA LYS A 818 -11.69 -1.98 30.38
C LYS A 818 -11.49 -2.96 31.52
N ASP A 819 -11.55 -2.47 32.76
CA ASP A 819 -11.46 -3.31 33.97
C ASP A 819 -12.53 -4.41 33.99
N TYR A 820 -13.72 -4.12 33.51
CA TYR A 820 -14.79 -5.12 33.40
C TYR A 820 -14.43 -6.26 32.46
N TYR A 821 -13.84 -5.95 31.27
CA TYR A 821 -13.43 -6.98 30.33
C TYR A 821 -12.23 -7.78 30.82
N GLU A 822 -11.25 -7.16 31.45
CA GLU A 822 -10.10 -7.84 32.07
C GLU A 822 -10.57 -8.80 33.19
N ASN A 823 -11.46 -8.34 34.04
CA ASN A 823 -12.07 -9.20 35.08
C ASN A 823 -12.93 -10.33 34.50
N LEU A 824 -13.56 -10.14 33.34
CA LEU A 824 -14.29 -11.19 32.65
C LEU A 824 -13.38 -12.32 32.21
N VAL A 825 -12.20 -11.98 31.67
CA VAL A 825 -11.17 -12.95 31.25
C VAL A 825 -10.57 -13.68 32.47
N LEU A 826 -10.35 -12.96 33.56
CA LEU A 826 -9.90 -13.61 34.83
C LEU A 826 -10.90 -14.67 35.35
N LYS A 827 -12.20 -14.43 35.15
CA LYS A 827 -13.26 -15.38 35.57
C LYS A 827 -13.51 -16.49 34.55
N ASP A 828 -13.30 -16.22 33.28
CA ASP A 828 -13.46 -17.16 32.16
C ASP A 828 -12.26 -17.01 31.20
N PRO A 829 -11.17 -17.75 31.44
CA PRO A 829 -9.97 -17.68 30.57
C PRO A 829 -10.22 -18.00 29.11
N GLY A 830 -11.33 -18.71 28.78
CA GLY A 830 -11.74 -18.95 27.40
C GLY A 830 -12.09 -17.69 26.62
N GLN A 831 -12.34 -16.58 27.32
CA GLN A 831 -12.62 -15.26 26.68
C GLN A 831 -11.37 -14.43 26.36
N ALA A 832 -10.18 -14.91 26.70
CA ALA A 832 -8.92 -14.17 26.44
C ALA A 832 -8.73 -13.83 24.96
N VAL A 833 -9.21 -14.66 24.06
CA VAL A 833 -9.19 -14.45 22.60
C VAL A 833 -9.94 -13.18 22.18
N ASN A 834 -10.92 -12.72 22.95
CA ASN A 834 -11.75 -11.57 22.65
C ASN A 834 -11.25 -10.27 23.30
N LEU A 835 -10.38 -10.35 24.32
CA LEU A 835 -9.95 -9.21 25.14
C LEU A 835 -9.35 -8.07 24.29
N LYS A 836 -8.44 -8.37 23.40
CA LYS A 836 -7.80 -7.38 22.53
C LYS A 836 -8.83 -6.63 21.67
N GLY A 837 -9.81 -7.34 21.14
CA GLY A 837 -10.91 -6.76 20.38
C GLY A 837 -11.77 -5.82 21.22
N TRP A 838 -12.11 -6.23 22.45
CA TRP A 838 -12.90 -5.41 23.37
C TRP A 838 -12.18 -4.15 23.82
N LEU A 839 -10.88 -4.23 24.14
CA LEU A 839 -10.07 -3.06 24.53
C LEU A 839 -9.90 -2.08 23.37
N ASN A 840 -9.66 -2.57 22.14
CA ASN A 840 -9.60 -1.73 20.95
C ASN A 840 -10.92 -0.98 20.70
N ARG A 841 -12.07 -1.64 20.92
CA ARG A 841 -13.39 -1.03 20.80
C ARG A 841 -13.59 0.12 21.79
N VAL A 842 -13.17 -0.06 23.05
CA VAL A 842 -13.22 1.01 24.06
C VAL A 842 -12.33 2.19 23.66
N ASN A 843 -11.10 1.94 23.22
CA ASN A 843 -10.20 2.97 22.76
C ASN A 843 -10.80 3.74 21.58
N ARG A 844 -11.40 3.06 20.62
CA ARG A 844 -12.05 3.69 19.48
C ARG A 844 -13.17 4.65 19.89
N CYS A 845 -14.00 4.25 20.88
CA CYS A 845 -15.03 5.16 21.44
C CYS A 845 -14.42 6.37 22.17
N LEU A 846 -13.21 6.21 22.77
CA LEU A 846 -12.50 7.29 23.46
C LEU A 846 -11.78 8.24 22.48
N ASP A 847 -11.26 7.73 21.36
CA ASP A 847 -10.43 8.49 20.42
C ASP A 847 -11.28 9.25 19.38
N LEU A 848 -12.54 8.81 19.14
CA LEU A 848 -13.40 9.43 18.14
C LEU A 848 -13.86 10.83 18.62
N GLU A 849 -13.61 11.84 17.82
CA GLU A 849 -14.19 13.17 18.02
C GLU A 849 -15.63 13.17 17.47
N MET A 850 -16.60 13.46 18.34
CA MET A 850 -18.01 13.58 18.00
C MET A 850 -18.39 15.06 18.10
N GLU A 851 -18.50 15.73 16.93
CA GLU A 851 -19.04 17.08 16.82
C GLU A 851 -20.58 17.10 16.76
#